data_e808ab0f479e09994edf301b373e1f5e
#
_entry.id   e808ab0f479e09994edf301b373e1f5e
#
_cell.length_a   1.000
_cell.length_b   1.000
_cell.length_c   1.000
_cell.angle_alpha   90.00
_cell.angle_beta   90.00
_cell.angle_gamma   90.00
#
_symmetry.space_group_name_H-M   'P 1'
#
loop_
_entity.id
_entity.type
_entity.pdbx_description
1 polymer ?
#
loop_
_entity_poly.entity_id
_entity_poly.type
_entity_poly.pdbx_seq_one_letter_code
_entity_poly.pdbx_strand_id
1 'polypeptide(L)'
;VDSLKRVADSLTAKVNEAKTKGLTALQVPKKEEKKASRPEDPVEEGTDLVVRNLLTGEEKKYKLVTDYLFSKKGNTLVIETSKKNGDTLSKANVIWVSTASGKVDTIFRKFNDAKSFSLDEEGTQLAFVAERDSVAKALRKFYKLYYYSIGQDSAKLRVDRSTAGIANGLTVNDFANIQFSKDGSKMFFQVAPIRPIKDTNLVDFETARLDIWHYNDDYLQPQQLRQVDQELRRGFMAVLEKGSDKVIQLGDEDVENVTLVNEGNADYVLANTTKGARVAAQWQGFALQSSYIVSTSDGNKKPVAKNVRGFFSASPSGKYVVWYDWQKKQYFTYNVESGAISNVSKNIRTSIWDEDDDHPDDPPPHGTMGWQENDKYVFIYDKYDIWKCDPDGKEMPVAITNGRKNNLTYRYWQLDRDQRFVKEDQPLLFTIFDNKSKGNGIAYVRLNKPMQQTYVYPAAQIGFVKAENANVLLYNLQTPSSHNVAVIPFEENLSGNISNAVVLSDINPQQKDYNWFTVDLMKWKMFDGKMAEGLIYKPENFDSTKKYPVIFYFYEKDVDTRYFYRAPAPSASTINIPYFTSNGYIVMDPNIYYKDGQPGESAYNSVVSAAKYLSKFKWIDSTKMAIQGQSWGGYQVAYLVTRTNIFAAAGAGAPVANMTSAYGGIRWGSGLNRQFQYERSQSRLGGTLWEKPELYLKNSPLFRADKVQTPLLIMHNDADGAVPWYQGIELFTALRRLGKKAWLVQYNGEDHNLVERRNRKDLSIRLSQFFDYHLKGAKPAPWIVSGVPATMKGIDWGTTVEPEGKKAF
;
A
#
# COMPACT_ATOMS: atom_id res chain seq x y z
N VAL A 1 -23.33 41.37 -3.56
CA VAL A 1 -24.74 41.26 -3.86
C VAL A 1 -25.05 42.18 -5.06
N ASP A 2 -24.57 43.44 -5.07
CA ASP A 2 -24.90 44.43 -6.15
C ASP A 2 -24.28 44.06 -7.51
N SER A 3 -23.13 43.40 -7.53
CA SER A 3 -22.54 42.94 -8.80
C SER A 3 -23.32 41.78 -9.42
N LEU A 4 -23.80 40.83 -8.61
CA LEU A 4 -24.66 39.74 -9.07
C LEU A 4 -26.04 40.21 -9.52
N LYS A 5 -26.60 41.23 -8.84
CA LYS A 5 -27.86 41.84 -9.25
C LYS A 5 -27.73 42.50 -10.60
N ARG A 6 -26.64 43.27 -10.86
CA ARG A 6 -26.37 43.88 -12.17
C ARG A 6 -26.21 42.86 -13.28
N VAL A 7 -25.55 41.70 -13.01
CA VAL A 7 -25.43 40.62 -13.97
C VAL A 7 -26.78 39.95 -14.26
N ALA A 8 -27.60 39.71 -13.22
CA ALA A 8 -28.95 39.16 -13.37
C ALA A 8 -29.87 40.12 -14.17
N ASP A 9 -29.84 41.43 -13.88
CA ASP A 9 -30.62 42.44 -14.60
C ASP A 9 -30.18 42.54 -16.10
N SER A 10 -28.85 42.44 -16.37
CA SER A 10 -28.32 42.44 -17.72
C SER A 10 -28.72 41.18 -18.51
N LEU A 11 -28.69 39.99 -17.87
CA LEU A 11 -29.17 38.75 -18.47
C LEU A 11 -30.67 38.77 -18.74
N THR A 12 -31.45 39.27 -17.82
CA THR A 12 -32.90 39.42 -17.97
C THR A 12 -33.26 40.38 -19.14
N ALA A 13 -32.52 41.47 -19.29
CA ALA A 13 -32.70 42.40 -20.40
C ALA A 13 -32.39 41.71 -21.75
N LYS A 14 -31.29 40.95 -21.86
CA LYS A 14 -30.94 40.20 -23.07
C LYS A 14 -31.94 39.09 -23.40
N VAL A 15 -32.47 38.39 -22.42
CA VAL A 15 -33.52 37.38 -22.61
C VAL A 15 -34.80 38.02 -23.13
N ASN A 16 -35.19 39.18 -22.63
CA ASN A 16 -36.38 39.92 -23.11
C ASN A 16 -36.19 40.49 -24.53
N GLU A 17 -34.97 40.92 -24.87
CA GLU A 17 -34.62 41.37 -26.23
C GLU A 17 -34.65 40.18 -27.21
N ALA A 18 -34.12 38.99 -26.81
CA ALA A 18 -34.20 37.79 -27.63
C ALA A 18 -35.66 37.32 -27.86
N LYS A 19 -36.53 37.45 -26.84
CA LYS A 19 -37.96 37.12 -26.96
C LYS A 19 -38.72 38.04 -27.93
N THR A 20 -38.33 39.32 -28.01
CA THR A 20 -39.04 40.32 -28.86
C THR A 20 -38.47 40.44 -30.26
N LYS A 21 -37.17 40.25 -30.43
CA LYS A 21 -36.48 40.48 -31.72
C LYS A 21 -35.87 39.21 -32.37
N GLY A 22 -35.98 38.06 -31.70
CA GLY A 22 -35.37 36.81 -32.12
C GLY A 22 -33.88 36.68 -31.73
N LEU A 23 -33.34 35.45 -31.77
CA LEU A 23 -31.98 35.15 -31.35
C LEU A 23 -30.88 35.87 -32.15
N THR A 24 -31.19 36.28 -33.36
CA THR A 24 -30.26 37.07 -34.24
C THR A 24 -29.95 38.47 -33.69
N ALA A 25 -30.80 39.02 -32.83
CA ALA A 25 -30.56 40.32 -32.17
C ALA A 25 -29.45 40.25 -31.09
N LEU A 26 -29.08 39.06 -30.65
CA LEU A 26 -27.99 38.84 -29.70
C LEU A 26 -26.62 38.71 -30.36
N GLN A 27 -26.53 38.68 -31.69
CA GLN A 27 -25.24 38.68 -32.41
C GLN A 27 -24.58 40.06 -32.26
N VAL A 28 -23.61 40.13 -31.37
CA VAL A 28 -22.74 41.32 -31.26
C VAL A 28 -21.94 41.43 -32.55
N PRO A 29 -21.95 42.59 -33.27
CA PRO A 29 -21.05 42.75 -34.41
C PRO A 29 -19.60 42.50 -33.98
N LYS A 30 -18.89 41.63 -34.67
CA LYS A 30 -17.46 41.49 -34.46
C LYS A 30 -16.79 42.83 -34.78
N LYS A 31 -16.42 43.60 -33.76
CA LYS A 31 -15.43 44.65 -33.90
C LYS A 31 -14.15 44.02 -34.41
N GLU A 32 -13.66 44.41 -35.55
CA GLU A 32 -12.28 44.12 -35.95
C GLU A 32 -11.34 44.79 -34.95
N GLU A 33 -10.91 44.03 -33.97
CA GLU A 33 -9.83 44.46 -33.07
C GLU A 33 -8.52 44.38 -33.87
N LYS A 34 -7.89 45.55 -34.11
CA LYS A 34 -6.47 45.62 -34.44
C LYS A 34 -5.74 44.69 -33.48
N LYS A 35 -4.99 43.71 -34.01
CA LYS A 35 -4.11 42.82 -33.27
C LYS A 35 -3.10 43.63 -32.45
N ALA A 36 -3.45 44.06 -31.28
CA ALA A 36 -2.49 44.32 -30.24
C ALA A 36 -1.89 42.96 -29.87
N SER A 37 -0.58 42.85 -29.81
CA SER A 37 0.11 41.66 -29.33
C SER A 37 -0.46 41.32 -27.95
N ARG A 38 -1.24 40.24 -27.86
CA ARG A 38 -1.72 39.77 -26.54
C ARG A 38 -0.51 39.48 -25.68
N PRO A 39 -0.49 39.92 -24.40
CA PRO A 39 0.53 39.47 -23.48
C PRO A 39 0.54 37.91 -23.46
N GLU A 40 1.72 37.32 -23.52
CA GLU A 40 1.86 35.88 -23.34
C GLU A 40 1.15 35.48 -22.01
N ASP A 41 0.39 34.39 -22.04
CA ASP A 41 -0.26 33.91 -20.80
C ASP A 41 0.80 33.77 -19.69
N PRO A 42 0.51 34.20 -18.44
CA PRO A 42 1.46 34.14 -17.37
C PRO A 42 1.78 32.67 -17.02
N VAL A 43 3.04 32.39 -16.72
CA VAL A 43 3.51 31.10 -16.23
C VAL A 43 3.59 31.15 -14.69
N GLU A 44 3.61 30.01 -14.03
CA GLU A 44 3.99 29.91 -12.63
C GLU A 44 5.49 30.23 -12.52
N GLU A 45 5.81 31.33 -11.84
CA GLU A 45 7.21 31.72 -11.65
C GLU A 45 7.85 30.82 -10.58
N GLY A 46 9.06 30.34 -10.88
CA GLY A 46 9.87 29.58 -9.93
C GLY A 46 10.34 30.45 -8.74
N THR A 47 10.87 29.79 -7.75
CA THR A 47 11.38 30.39 -6.51
C THR A 47 12.90 30.55 -6.54
N ASP A 48 13.48 31.11 -5.49
CA ASP A 48 14.92 31.19 -5.32
C ASP A 48 15.48 29.85 -4.77
N LEU A 49 16.48 29.28 -5.44
CA LEU A 49 17.28 28.16 -4.97
C LEU A 49 18.59 28.68 -4.37
N VAL A 50 18.89 28.31 -3.14
CA VAL A 50 20.18 28.58 -2.49
C VAL A 50 20.97 27.29 -2.38
N VAL A 51 22.16 27.28 -2.97
CA VAL A 51 23.12 26.17 -2.88
C VAL A 51 24.25 26.59 -1.95
N ARG A 52 24.40 25.89 -0.82
CA ARG A 52 25.40 26.18 0.19
C ARG A 52 26.49 25.12 0.22
N ASN A 53 27.75 25.57 0.19
CA ASN A 53 28.89 24.70 0.46
C ASN A 53 28.96 24.44 1.98
N LEU A 54 28.83 23.19 2.41
CA LEU A 54 28.77 22.84 3.84
C LEU A 54 30.13 22.98 4.54
N LEU A 55 31.24 22.98 3.79
CA LEU A 55 32.60 23.15 4.36
C LEU A 55 32.97 24.61 4.49
N THR A 56 32.68 25.43 3.46
CA THR A 56 33.10 26.85 3.44
C THR A 56 32.00 27.80 3.92
N GLY A 57 30.74 27.37 3.93
CA GLY A 57 29.58 28.20 4.21
C GLY A 57 29.18 29.13 3.07
N GLU A 58 29.88 29.12 1.93
CA GLU A 58 29.59 29.95 0.76
C GLU A 58 28.22 29.58 0.17
N GLU A 59 27.42 30.58 -0.20
CA GLU A 59 26.12 30.43 -0.77
C GLU A 59 26.06 31.00 -2.20
N LYS A 60 25.47 30.21 -3.13
CA LYS A 60 25.12 30.68 -4.46
C LYS A 60 23.60 30.66 -4.62
N LYS A 61 23.05 31.74 -5.15
CA LYS A 61 21.63 31.94 -5.33
C LYS A 61 21.24 31.92 -6.80
N TYR A 62 20.25 31.07 -7.16
CA TYR A 62 19.64 30.98 -8.48
C TYR A 62 18.20 31.43 -8.39
N LYS A 63 17.74 32.26 -9.32
CA LYS A 63 16.39 32.82 -9.32
C LYS A 63 15.47 32.07 -10.29
N LEU A 64 14.16 32.13 -10.02
CA LEU A 64 13.10 31.57 -10.86
C LEU A 64 13.23 30.05 -11.08
N VAL A 65 13.76 29.34 -10.10
CA VAL A 65 13.97 27.89 -10.19
C VAL A 65 12.64 27.15 -10.02
N THR A 66 12.32 26.31 -10.99
CA THR A 66 11.12 25.41 -10.98
C THR A 66 11.48 24.01 -10.54
N ASP A 67 12.68 23.53 -10.92
CA ASP A 67 13.15 22.20 -10.57
C ASP A 67 14.68 22.14 -10.51
N TYR A 68 15.24 21.17 -9.78
CA TYR A 68 16.68 20.93 -9.75
C TYR A 68 17.00 19.46 -9.46
N LEU A 69 18.13 18.98 -9.97
CA LEU A 69 18.57 17.60 -9.85
C LEU A 69 20.09 17.54 -9.59
N PHE A 70 20.50 16.88 -8.50
CA PHE A 70 21.91 16.50 -8.30
C PHE A 70 22.22 15.15 -8.95
N SER A 71 23.44 15.03 -9.50
CA SER A 71 23.96 13.71 -9.85
C SER A 71 24.18 12.85 -8.59
N LYS A 72 24.17 11.54 -8.74
CA LYS A 72 24.38 10.57 -7.63
C LYS A 72 25.70 10.84 -6.88
N LYS A 73 26.75 11.21 -7.61
CA LYS A 73 28.07 11.57 -7.05
C LYS A 73 28.16 13.00 -6.53
N GLY A 74 27.14 13.82 -6.71
CA GLY A 74 27.09 15.20 -6.29
C GLY A 74 28.01 16.15 -7.09
N ASN A 75 28.65 15.69 -8.17
CA ASN A 75 29.57 16.48 -9.00
C ASN A 75 28.87 17.40 -9.99
N THR A 76 27.58 17.19 -10.24
CA THR A 76 26.76 17.95 -11.17
C THR A 76 25.44 18.34 -10.53
N LEU A 77 25.01 19.59 -10.75
CA LEU A 77 23.69 20.10 -10.43
C LEU A 77 23.04 20.63 -11.70
N VAL A 78 21.87 20.12 -12.04
CA VAL A 78 21.01 20.64 -13.13
C VAL A 78 19.92 21.49 -12.50
N ILE A 79 19.65 22.67 -13.08
CA ILE A 79 18.63 23.60 -12.60
C ILE A 79 17.74 23.99 -13.77
N GLU A 80 16.42 23.86 -13.58
CA GLU A 80 15.43 24.42 -14.47
C GLU A 80 14.94 25.76 -13.93
N THR A 81 14.76 26.74 -14.82
CA THR A 81 14.20 28.06 -14.47
C THR A 81 13.04 28.41 -15.37
N SER A 82 12.03 29.06 -14.80
CA SER A 82 10.93 29.68 -15.57
C SER A 82 11.33 30.99 -16.23
N LYS A 83 10.49 31.50 -17.12
CA LYS A 83 10.52 32.90 -17.54
C LYS A 83 9.92 33.77 -16.44
N LYS A 84 10.30 35.06 -16.40
CA LYS A 84 9.67 36.07 -15.54
C LYS A 84 8.49 36.69 -16.27
N ASN A 85 7.32 36.70 -15.64
CA ASN A 85 6.13 37.32 -16.20
C ASN A 85 6.31 38.84 -16.35
N GLY A 86 5.81 39.39 -17.47
CA GLY A 86 5.98 40.80 -17.80
C GLY A 86 7.36 41.20 -18.34
N ASP A 87 8.37 40.31 -18.33
CA ASP A 87 9.67 40.54 -18.91
C ASP A 87 9.82 39.75 -20.22
N THR A 88 9.74 40.42 -21.35
CA THR A 88 9.83 39.82 -22.68
C THR A 88 11.22 39.26 -23.02
N LEU A 89 12.26 39.70 -22.28
CA LEU A 89 13.62 39.22 -22.46
C LEU A 89 13.91 37.97 -21.63
N SER A 90 13.16 37.77 -20.55
CA SER A 90 13.28 36.58 -19.70
C SER A 90 12.85 35.33 -20.47
N LYS A 91 13.63 34.25 -20.35
CA LYS A 91 13.33 32.94 -20.99
C LYS A 91 13.58 31.83 -19.98
N ALA A 92 12.79 30.75 -20.10
CA ALA A 92 13.05 29.52 -19.41
C ALA A 92 14.38 28.91 -19.85
N ASN A 93 15.14 28.36 -18.90
CA ASN A 93 16.47 27.80 -19.16
C ASN A 93 16.67 26.50 -18.38
N VAL A 94 17.51 25.62 -18.95
CA VAL A 94 18.14 24.53 -18.24
C VAL A 94 19.61 24.87 -18.08
N ILE A 95 20.08 24.83 -16.85
CA ILE A 95 21.41 25.25 -16.43
C ILE A 95 22.16 24.02 -15.89
N TRP A 96 23.38 23.83 -16.34
CA TRP A 96 24.32 22.83 -15.88
C TRP A 96 25.35 23.51 -14.96
N VAL A 97 25.50 23.00 -13.75
CA VAL A 97 26.47 23.51 -12.77
C VAL A 97 27.42 22.38 -12.40
N SER A 98 28.71 22.57 -12.60
CA SER A 98 29.75 21.71 -12.03
C SER A 98 29.95 22.11 -10.58
N THR A 99 29.68 21.24 -9.64
CA THR A 99 29.78 21.55 -8.20
C THR A 99 31.26 21.73 -7.77
N ALA A 100 32.17 20.97 -8.39
CA ALA A 100 33.61 21.03 -8.06
C ALA A 100 34.28 22.33 -8.54
N SER A 101 33.98 22.78 -9.78
CA SER A 101 34.61 23.98 -10.36
C SER A 101 33.78 25.24 -10.18
N GLY A 102 32.50 25.12 -9.84
CA GLY A 102 31.53 26.20 -9.80
C GLY A 102 31.16 26.76 -11.17
N LYS A 103 31.58 26.11 -12.29
CA LYS A 103 31.25 26.52 -13.66
C LYS A 103 29.74 26.34 -13.91
N VAL A 104 29.15 27.35 -14.57
CA VAL A 104 27.72 27.40 -14.89
C VAL A 104 27.53 27.55 -16.38
N ASP A 105 26.92 26.61 -17.03
CA ASP A 105 26.62 26.61 -18.45
C ASP A 105 25.09 26.55 -18.66
N THR A 106 24.52 27.42 -19.53
CA THR A 106 23.11 27.32 -19.92
C THR A 106 23.01 26.40 -21.15
N ILE A 107 22.53 25.20 -20.93
CA ILE A 107 22.55 24.12 -21.93
C ILE A 107 21.30 24.06 -22.80
N PHE A 108 20.17 24.66 -22.35
CA PHE A 108 18.92 24.70 -23.11
C PHE A 108 18.14 25.97 -22.81
N ARG A 109 17.47 26.55 -23.80
CA ARG A 109 16.79 27.84 -23.68
C ARG A 109 15.51 27.89 -24.49
N LYS A 110 14.59 28.75 -24.06
CA LYS A 110 13.33 29.09 -24.81
C LYS A 110 12.47 27.87 -25.04
N PHE A 111 11.91 27.31 -24.02
CA PHE A 111 10.91 26.26 -24.06
C PHE A 111 9.67 26.68 -23.28
N ASN A 112 8.57 25.97 -23.54
CA ASN A 112 7.31 26.16 -22.83
C ASN A 112 7.22 25.30 -21.58
N ASP A 113 7.80 24.09 -21.63
CA ASP A 113 7.84 23.12 -20.55
C ASP A 113 9.03 22.18 -20.74
N ALA A 114 9.70 21.80 -19.65
CA ALA A 114 10.73 20.76 -19.64
C ALA A 114 10.58 19.91 -18.36
N LYS A 115 10.81 18.60 -18.47
CA LYS A 115 10.63 17.69 -17.34
C LYS A 115 11.29 16.34 -17.58
N SER A 116 11.15 15.42 -16.61
CA SER A 116 11.75 14.08 -16.63
C SER A 116 13.27 14.13 -16.81
N PHE A 117 13.94 15.04 -16.10
CA PHE A 117 15.39 15.14 -16.10
C PHE A 117 16.02 13.89 -15.52
N SER A 118 17.03 13.34 -16.20
CA SER A 118 17.79 12.16 -15.74
C SER A 118 19.25 12.33 -16.07
N LEU A 119 20.12 12.12 -15.08
CA LEU A 119 21.55 12.08 -15.18
C LEU A 119 22.04 10.62 -15.23
N ASP A 120 23.14 10.39 -15.95
CA ASP A 120 23.84 9.10 -15.88
C ASP A 120 24.54 8.89 -14.52
N GLU A 121 25.06 7.70 -14.24
CA GLU A 121 25.72 7.34 -12.98
C GLU A 121 26.90 8.27 -12.64
N GLU A 122 27.64 8.69 -13.67
CA GLU A 122 28.83 9.54 -13.52
C GLU A 122 28.49 11.05 -13.42
N GLY A 123 27.25 11.43 -13.73
CA GLY A 123 26.83 12.83 -13.75
C GLY A 123 27.46 13.61 -14.91
N THR A 124 27.68 12.97 -16.05
CA THR A 124 28.30 13.54 -17.25
C THR A 124 27.36 13.65 -18.44
N GLN A 125 26.25 12.96 -18.41
CA GLN A 125 25.22 12.94 -19.43
C GLN A 125 23.87 13.33 -18.80
N LEU A 126 23.05 14.08 -19.54
CA LEU A 126 21.70 14.48 -19.15
C LEU A 126 20.74 14.21 -20.27
N ALA A 127 19.59 13.63 -19.96
CA ALA A 127 18.46 13.55 -20.87
C ALA A 127 17.20 14.12 -20.20
N PHE A 128 16.34 14.73 -20.99
CA PHE A 128 15.07 15.30 -20.54
C PHE A 128 14.11 15.45 -21.71
N VAL A 129 12.83 15.57 -21.42
CA VAL A 129 11.84 15.94 -22.44
C VAL A 129 11.48 17.41 -22.34
N ALA A 130 11.29 18.06 -23.48
CA ALA A 130 10.85 19.44 -23.53
C ALA A 130 9.87 19.68 -24.68
N GLU A 131 8.97 20.65 -24.47
CA GLU A 131 8.06 21.19 -25.41
C GLU A 131 8.40 22.68 -25.69
N ARG A 132 8.61 23.06 -26.94
CA ARG A 132 9.01 24.42 -27.30
C ARG A 132 8.34 24.98 -28.55
N ASP A 133 7.55 24.16 -29.22
CA ASP A 133 7.05 24.50 -30.59
C ASP A 133 5.57 24.87 -30.61
N SER A 134 4.82 24.57 -29.54
CA SER A 134 3.39 24.87 -29.49
C SER A 134 3.13 26.30 -29.04
N VAL A 135 1.99 26.84 -29.50
CA VAL A 135 1.44 28.09 -28.94
C VAL A 135 0.80 27.80 -27.56
N ALA A 136 0.70 28.82 -26.72
CA ALA A 136 0.27 28.67 -25.33
C ALA A 136 -1.06 27.92 -25.16
N LYS A 137 -2.02 28.11 -26.05
CA LYS A 137 -3.36 27.49 -26.05
C LYS A 137 -3.50 26.28 -26.97
N ALA A 138 -2.40 25.66 -27.39
CA ALA A 138 -2.47 24.47 -28.21
C ALA A 138 -3.15 23.33 -27.39
N LEU A 139 -4.21 22.73 -27.96
CA LEU A 139 -4.96 21.62 -27.35
C LEU A 139 -4.12 20.34 -27.27
N ARG A 140 -3.07 20.25 -28.11
CA ARG A 140 -2.13 19.14 -28.13
C ARG A 140 -0.71 19.68 -28.15
N LYS A 141 0.13 19.17 -27.28
CA LYS A 141 1.53 19.51 -27.20
C LYS A 141 2.36 18.23 -27.41
N PHE A 142 3.44 18.34 -28.18
CA PHE A 142 4.33 17.22 -28.46
C PHE A 142 5.65 17.48 -27.81
N TYR A 143 6.00 16.63 -26.84
CA TYR A 143 7.30 16.63 -26.23
C TYR A 143 8.32 15.93 -27.13
N LYS A 144 9.57 16.37 -27.00
CA LYS A 144 10.72 15.82 -27.71
C LYS A 144 11.81 15.51 -26.71
N LEU A 145 12.59 14.46 -26.94
CA LEU A 145 13.70 14.04 -26.08
C LEU A 145 14.97 14.78 -26.47
N TYR A 146 15.56 15.46 -25.51
CA TYR A 146 16.81 16.18 -25.63
C TYR A 146 17.89 15.48 -24.81
N TYR A 147 19.13 15.59 -25.28
CA TYR A 147 20.30 15.00 -24.67
C TYR A 147 21.45 15.99 -24.67
N TYR A 148 22.18 16.03 -23.56
CA TYR A 148 23.39 16.80 -23.35
C TYR A 148 24.48 15.89 -22.78
N SER A 149 25.74 16.12 -23.21
CA SER A 149 26.93 15.54 -22.60
C SER A 149 27.91 16.65 -22.30
N ILE A 150 28.63 16.52 -21.20
CA ILE A 150 29.63 17.50 -20.77
C ILE A 150 30.59 17.83 -21.91
N GLY A 151 30.87 19.11 -22.11
CA GLY A 151 31.71 19.62 -23.23
C GLY A 151 30.96 19.99 -24.51
N GLN A 152 29.65 19.74 -24.58
CA GLN A 152 28.79 20.25 -25.66
C GLN A 152 28.33 21.68 -25.33
N ASP A 153 28.05 22.47 -26.36
CA ASP A 153 27.58 23.87 -26.19
C ASP A 153 26.10 23.91 -25.74
N SER A 154 25.31 22.94 -26.13
CA SER A 154 23.87 22.87 -25.81
C SER A 154 23.29 21.46 -25.96
N ALA A 155 22.17 21.22 -25.29
CA ALA A 155 21.37 20.00 -25.45
C ALA A 155 20.82 19.87 -26.88
N LYS A 156 20.97 18.66 -27.46
CA LYS A 156 20.56 18.36 -28.84
C LYS A 156 19.28 17.53 -28.83
N LEU A 157 18.41 17.74 -29.80
CA LEU A 157 17.28 16.89 -30.10
C LEU A 157 17.78 15.48 -30.48
N ARG A 158 17.25 14.47 -29.80
CA ARG A 158 17.57 13.06 -30.12
C ARG A 158 16.37 12.28 -30.61
N VAL A 159 15.19 12.51 -30.05
CA VAL A 159 13.98 11.77 -30.43
C VAL A 159 12.78 12.70 -30.51
N ASP A 160 12.05 12.57 -31.60
CA ASP A 160 10.70 13.09 -31.77
C ASP A 160 9.81 12.02 -32.47
N ARG A 161 8.56 12.34 -32.75
CA ARG A 161 7.61 11.42 -33.37
C ARG A 161 8.00 10.97 -34.79
N SER A 162 8.96 11.65 -35.45
CA SER A 162 9.45 11.31 -36.81
C SER A 162 10.75 10.51 -36.79
N THR A 163 11.33 10.30 -35.63
CA THR A 163 12.57 9.55 -35.46
C THR A 163 12.39 8.07 -35.86
N ALA A 164 13.38 7.53 -36.59
CA ALA A 164 13.37 6.15 -37.05
C ALA A 164 13.16 5.17 -35.86
N GLY A 165 12.22 4.26 -36.00
CA GLY A 165 11.84 3.29 -34.94
C GLY A 165 10.66 3.73 -34.08
N ILE A 166 10.19 4.98 -34.16
CA ILE A 166 8.91 5.38 -33.54
C ILE A 166 7.77 4.95 -34.47
N ALA A 167 6.86 4.13 -33.98
CA ALA A 167 5.70 3.67 -34.75
C ALA A 167 4.70 4.80 -35.02
N ASN A 168 3.99 4.70 -36.17
CA ASN A 168 2.93 5.64 -36.51
C ASN A 168 1.87 5.67 -35.37
N GLY A 169 1.45 6.89 -35.02
CA GLY A 169 0.48 7.07 -33.92
C GLY A 169 1.10 7.17 -32.54
N LEU A 170 2.42 6.97 -32.38
CA LEU A 170 3.15 7.21 -31.14
C LEU A 170 3.91 8.55 -31.17
N THR A 171 4.20 9.05 -29.98
CA THR A 171 5.04 10.21 -29.71
C THR A 171 5.86 9.99 -28.45
N VAL A 172 6.91 10.78 -28.23
CA VAL A 172 7.60 10.80 -26.94
C VAL A 172 6.58 11.12 -25.82
N ASN A 173 6.56 10.31 -24.79
CA ASN A 173 5.66 10.51 -23.66
C ASN A 173 6.13 11.73 -22.87
N ASP A 174 5.21 12.57 -22.47
CA ASP A 174 5.49 13.71 -21.58
C ASP A 174 5.88 13.26 -20.15
N PHE A 175 5.48 12.05 -19.74
CA PHE A 175 5.95 11.35 -18.54
C PHE A 175 7.01 10.30 -18.91
N ALA A 176 8.08 10.72 -19.58
CA ALA A 176 9.00 9.82 -20.29
C ALA A 176 9.76 8.83 -19.42
N ASN A 177 9.84 9.04 -18.09
CA ASN A 177 10.56 8.17 -17.14
C ASN A 177 11.94 7.74 -17.68
N ILE A 178 12.80 8.75 -17.96
CA ILE A 178 14.09 8.52 -18.58
C ILE A 178 15.05 7.86 -17.61
N GLN A 179 15.77 6.83 -18.06
CA GLN A 179 16.81 6.15 -17.30
C GLN A 179 18.00 5.85 -18.20
N PHE A 180 19.21 6.09 -17.70
CA PHE A 180 20.43 5.60 -18.34
C PHE A 180 20.74 4.17 -17.86
N SER A 181 21.37 3.37 -18.74
CA SER A 181 22.09 2.19 -18.24
C SER A 181 23.22 2.64 -17.32
N LYS A 182 23.65 1.79 -16.39
CA LYS A 182 24.67 2.16 -15.42
C LYS A 182 26.00 2.56 -16.05
N ASP A 183 26.35 1.94 -17.16
CA ASP A 183 27.54 2.28 -17.98
C ASP A 183 27.34 3.51 -18.88
N GLY A 184 26.12 4.09 -18.90
CA GLY A 184 25.77 5.26 -19.71
C GLY A 184 25.72 4.99 -21.23
N SER A 185 25.72 3.74 -21.69
CA SER A 185 25.72 3.36 -23.10
C SER A 185 24.31 3.36 -23.71
N LYS A 186 23.28 3.18 -22.92
CA LYS A 186 21.87 3.10 -23.35
C LYS A 186 21.04 4.13 -22.59
N MET A 187 20.07 4.71 -23.26
CA MET A 187 19.07 5.62 -22.70
C MET A 187 17.67 5.02 -22.93
N PHE A 188 17.00 4.68 -21.84
CA PHE A 188 15.64 4.17 -21.85
C PHE A 188 14.67 5.32 -21.58
N PHE A 189 13.56 5.33 -22.32
CA PHE A 189 12.50 6.34 -22.17
C PHE A 189 11.16 5.75 -22.59
N GLN A 190 10.08 6.52 -22.52
CA GLN A 190 8.77 6.04 -22.90
C GLN A 190 8.21 6.80 -24.11
N VAL A 191 7.54 6.05 -24.99
CA VAL A 191 6.66 6.56 -26.04
C VAL A 191 5.21 6.25 -25.71
N ALA A 192 4.27 7.07 -26.14
CA ALA A 192 2.86 6.92 -25.84
C ALA A 192 1.98 7.15 -27.07
N PRO A 193 0.77 6.57 -27.13
CA PRO A 193 -0.19 6.85 -28.17
C PRO A 193 -0.58 8.34 -28.22
N ILE A 194 -0.73 8.87 -29.43
CA ILE A 194 -1.22 10.24 -29.64
C ILE A 194 -2.71 10.26 -29.32
N ARG A 195 -3.09 10.92 -28.23
CA ARG A 195 -4.46 10.96 -27.72
C ARG A 195 -5.36 11.83 -28.58
N PRO A 196 -6.66 11.48 -28.70
CA PRO A 196 -7.64 12.34 -29.33
C PRO A 196 -7.77 13.69 -28.57
N ILE A 197 -8.13 14.74 -29.28
CA ILE A 197 -8.40 16.05 -28.70
C ILE A 197 -9.88 16.10 -28.30
N LYS A 198 -10.17 16.65 -27.10
CA LYS A 198 -11.55 16.93 -26.67
C LYS A 198 -12.17 17.90 -27.68
N ASP A 199 -13.39 17.63 -28.12
CA ASP A 199 -14.15 18.57 -28.94
C ASP A 199 -14.54 19.79 -28.10
N THR A 200 -13.95 20.93 -28.40
CA THR A 200 -14.20 22.18 -27.69
C THR A 200 -15.49 22.88 -28.10
N ASN A 201 -16.20 22.40 -29.14
CA ASN A 201 -17.51 22.90 -29.52
C ASN A 201 -18.64 22.32 -28.66
N LEU A 202 -18.39 21.20 -28.01
CA LEU A 202 -19.32 20.59 -27.06
C LEU A 202 -19.27 21.35 -25.74
N VAL A 203 -20.40 21.92 -25.33
CA VAL A 203 -20.54 22.61 -24.04
C VAL A 203 -20.85 21.61 -22.93
N ASP A 204 -20.22 21.77 -21.77
CA ASP A 204 -20.28 20.80 -20.68
C ASP A 204 -21.70 20.52 -20.18
N PHE A 205 -22.62 21.50 -20.23
CA PHE A 205 -23.99 21.31 -19.79
C PHE A 205 -24.88 20.51 -20.77
N GLU A 206 -24.45 20.34 -22.02
CA GLU A 206 -25.11 19.49 -23.03
C GLU A 206 -24.49 18.13 -23.15
N THR A 207 -23.37 17.91 -22.46
CA THR A 207 -22.66 16.61 -22.48
C THR A 207 -23.22 15.70 -21.37
N ALA A 208 -23.70 14.52 -21.77
CA ALA A 208 -24.19 13.53 -20.81
C ALA A 208 -23.07 13.09 -19.85
N ARG A 209 -23.41 12.96 -18.56
CA ARG A 209 -22.52 12.43 -17.54
C ARG A 209 -22.94 10.98 -17.27
N LEU A 210 -22.23 10.02 -17.87
CA LEU A 210 -22.53 8.60 -17.72
C LEU A 210 -21.25 7.77 -17.73
N ASP A 211 -21.32 6.61 -17.09
CA ASP A 211 -20.34 5.54 -17.14
C ASP A 211 -20.97 4.32 -17.82
N ILE A 212 -20.26 3.74 -18.78
CA ILE A 212 -20.75 2.58 -19.54
C ILE A 212 -19.98 1.35 -19.09
N TRP A 213 -20.70 0.35 -18.56
CA TRP A 213 -20.14 -0.93 -18.15
C TRP A 213 -20.38 -1.95 -19.24
N HIS A 214 -19.32 -2.49 -19.80
CA HIS A 214 -19.42 -3.48 -20.86
C HIS A 214 -18.89 -4.84 -20.40
N TYR A 215 -19.56 -5.92 -20.78
CA TYR A 215 -19.28 -7.28 -20.31
C TYR A 215 -17.90 -7.83 -20.75
N ASN A 216 -17.29 -7.26 -21.78
CA ASN A 216 -15.98 -7.63 -22.30
C ASN A 216 -14.84 -6.70 -21.86
N ASP A 217 -15.10 -5.71 -21.02
CA ASP A 217 -14.06 -4.82 -20.53
C ASP A 217 -13.04 -5.61 -19.71
N ASP A 218 -11.75 -5.40 -19.98
CA ASP A 218 -10.64 -5.98 -19.20
C ASP A 218 -10.74 -5.61 -17.71
N TYR A 219 -11.24 -4.42 -17.43
CA TYR A 219 -11.45 -3.87 -16.10
C TYR A 219 -12.84 -3.27 -15.96
N LEU A 220 -13.51 -3.49 -14.84
CA LEU A 220 -14.80 -2.86 -14.54
C LEU A 220 -14.65 -1.33 -14.54
N GLN A 221 -15.72 -0.63 -14.96
CA GLN A 221 -15.73 0.83 -15.04
C GLN A 221 -15.24 1.54 -13.76
N PRO A 222 -15.64 1.16 -12.54
CA PRO A 222 -15.10 1.77 -11.33
C PRO A 222 -13.58 1.61 -11.17
N GLN A 223 -13.01 0.48 -11.62
CA GLN A 223 -11.57 0.26 -11.62
C GLN A 223 -10.87 1.15 -12.66
N GLN A 224 -11.44 1.25 -13.87
CA GLN A 224 -10.93 2.16 -14.91
C GLN A 224 -10.90 3.61 -14.43
N LEU A 225 -11.96 4.07 -13.74
CA LEU A 225 -12.02 5.41 -13.16
C LEU A 225 -10.96 5.67 -12.08
N ARG A 226 -10.60 4.63 -11.30
CA ARG A 226 -9.48 4.74 -10.34
C ARG A 226 -8.10 4.77 -10.99
N GLN A 227 -7.99 4.18 -12.17
CA GLN A 227 -6.73 4.06 -12.92
C GLN A 227 -6.57 5.12 -14.01
N VAL A 228 -7.56 6.01 -14.22
CA VAL A 228 -7.58 6.94 -15.33
C VAL A 228 -6.31 7.78 -15.44
N ASP A 229 -5.82 8.32 -14.33
CA ASP A 229 -4.58 9.13 -14.32
C ASP A 229 -3.34 8.29 -14.68
N GLN A 230 -3.28 7.05 -14.19
CA GLN A 230 -2.20 6.12 -14.54
C GLN A 230 -2.25 5.75 -16.02
N GLU A 231 -3.43 5.46 -16.55
CA GLU A 231 -3.63 5.15 -17.97
C GLU A 231 -3.32 6.36 -18.86
N LEU A 232 -3.67 7.56 -18.40
CA LEU A 232 -3.32 8.79 -19.10
C LEU A 232 -1.80 9.07 -19.10
N ARG A 233 -1.04 8.54 -18.18
CA ARG A 233 0.44 8.66 -18.12
C ARG A 233 1.16 7.44 -18.71
N ARG A 234 0.42 6.40 -19.07
CA ARG A 234 1.01 5.16 -19.59
C ARG A 234 1.81 5.42 -20.85
N GLY A 235 3.02 4.84 -20.88
CA GLY A 235 3.87 4.82 -22.06
C GLY A 235 4.48 3.42 -22.23
N PHE A 236 5.03 3.19 -23.38
CA PHE A 236 5.76 1.98 -23.75
C PHE A 236 7.25 2.27 -23.75
N MET A 237 8.03 1.40 -23.10
CA MET A 237 9.48 1.57 -23.02
C MET A 237 10.11 1.44 -24.39
N ALA A 238 11.05 2.32 -24.66
CA ALA A 238 11.92 2.31 -25.81
C ALA A 238 13.36 2.58 -25.36
N VAL A 239 14.33 2.22 -26.18
CA VAL A 239 15.75 2.46 -25.94
C VAL A 239 16.40 3.15 -27.14
N LEU A 240 17.34 4.04 -26.83
CA LEU A 240 18.27 4.64 -27.80
C LEU A 240 19.69 4.38 -27.29
N GLU A 241 20.48 3.66 -28.10
CA GLU A 241 21.90 3.44 -27.81
C GLU A 241 22.74 4.70 -28.13
N LYS A 242 23.80 4.86 -27.38
CA LYS A 242 24.76 5.97 -27.62
C LYS A 242 25.36 5.84 -28.99
N GLY A 243 25.26 6.92 -29.80
CA GLY A 243 25.73 6.93 -31.19
C GLY A 243 24.73 6.40 -32.23
N SER A 244 23.61 5.80 -31.82
CA SER A 244 22.54 5.40 -32.71
C SER A 244 21.55 6.53 -32.94
N ASP A 245 20.97 6.59 -34.15
CA ASP A 245 19.84 7.49 -34.45
C ASP A 245 18.50 6.73 -34.62
N LYS A 246 18.51 5.43 -34.34
CA LYS A 246 17.33 4.55 -34.42
C LYS A 246 16.87 4.17 -33.02
N VAL A 247 15.61 4.42 -32.73
CA VAL A 247 14.94 3.98 -31.50
C VAL A 247 14.49 2.53 -31.67
N ILE A 248 14.69 1.73 -30.63
CA ILE A 248 14.12 0.37 -30.52
C ILE A 248 13.00 0.39 -29.49
N GLN A 249 11.79 0.02 -29.91
CA GLN A 249 10.65 -0.11 -29.02
C GLN A 249 10.71 -1.46 -28.29
N LEU A 250 10.65 -1.45 -26.96
CA LEU A 250 10.78 -2.63 -26.10
C LEU A 250 9.44 -3.11 -25.51
N GLY A 251 8.49 -2.21 -25.36
CA GLY A 251 7.13 -2.49 -24.92
C GLY A 251 6.08 -1.97 -25.91
N ASP A 252 4.88 -2.52 -25.85
CA ASP A 252 3.72 -2.14 -26.66
C ASP A 252 2.42 -2.50 -25.91
N GLU A 253 1.25 -2.39 -26.59
CA GLU A 253 -0.06 -2.73 -26.03
C GLU A 253 -0.22 -4.22 -25.66
N ASP A 254 0.58 -5.10 -26.24
CA ASP A 254 0.53 -6.53 -25.99
C ASP A 254 1.47 -6.93 -24.83
N VAL A 255 2.56 -6.15 -24.64
CA VAL A 255 3.57 -6.40 -23.61
C VAL A 255 3.95 -5.06 -22.97
N GLU A 256 3.15 -4.66 -21.99
CA GLU A 256 3.17 -3.30 -21.47
C GLU A 256 4.15 -3.07 -20.31
N ASN A 257 4.48 -4.11 -19.54
CA ASN A 257 5.32 -3.97 -18.35
C ASN A 257 6.74 -4.42 -18.66
N VAL A 258 7.65 -3.48 -18.76
CA VAL A 258 9.07 -3.71 -19.09
C VAL A 258 9.95 -3.30 -17.92
N THR A 259 10.88 -4.20 -17.54
CA THR A 259 11.83 -4.00 -16.44
C THR A 259 13.25 -4.11 -16.96
N LEU A 260 14.11 -3.15 -16.59
CA LEU A 260 15.54 -3.17 -16.94
C LEU A 260 16.25 -4.32 -16.23
N VAL A 261 17.17 -4.94 -16.92
CA VAL A 261 17.99 -6.04 -16.42
C VAL A 261 19.43 -5.56 -16.30
N ASN A 262 20.11 -5.99 -15.23
CA ASN A 262 21.48 -5.59 -14.93
C ASN A 262 21.68 -4.06 -15.00
N GLU A 263 20.76 -3.30 -14.35
CA GLU A 263 20.78 -1.82 -14.33
C GLU A 263 20.79 -1.20 -15.75
N GLY A 264 20.16 -1.89 -16.71
CA GLY A 264 20.11 -1.48 -18.11
C GLY A 264 21.32 -1.89 -18.96
N ASN A 265 22.36 -2.49 -18.37
CA ASN A 265 23.55 -2.92 -19.12
C ASN A 265 23.32 -4.21 -19.91
N ALA A 266 22.31 -5.01 -19.58
CA ALA A 266 22.02 -6.24 -20.33
C ALA A 266 21.56 -5.93 -21.77
N ASP A 267 21.78 -6.90 -22.68
CA ASP A 267 21.34 -6.80 -24.09
C ASP A 267 19.86 -7.13 -24.27
N TYR A 268 19.13 -7.25 -23.17
CA TYR A 268 17.70 -7.49 -23.16
C TYR A 268 17.04 -6.85 -21.94
N VAL A 269 15.73 -6.70 -22.01
CA VAL A 269 14.86 -6.34 -20.90
C VAL A 269 13.88 -7.48 -20.61
N LEU A 270 13.40 -7.56 -19.36
CA LEU A 270 12.33 -8.48 -18.99
C LEU A 270 10.98 -7.81 -19.18
N ALA A 271 10.09 -8.42 -19.96
CA ALA A 271 8.79 -7.87 -20.25
C ALA A 271 7.67 -8.83 -19.84
N ASN A 272 6.63 -8.32 -19.20
CA ASN A 272 5.52 -9.10 -18.67
C ASN A 272 4.18 -8.53 -19.13
N THR A 273 3.19 -9.39 -19.35
CA THR A 273 1.83 -8.99 -19.67
C THR A 273 0.79 -9.86 -18.99
N THR A 274 -0.34 -9.27 -18.66
CA THR A 274 -1.55 -9.95 -18.18
C THR A 274 -2.66 -9.91 -19.22
N LYS A 275 -2.42 -9.39 -20.42
CA LYS A 275 -3.41 -9.26 -21.48
C LYS A 275 -4.08 -10.61 -21.77
N GLY A 276 -5.41 -10.63 -21.89
CA GLY A 276 -6.21 -11.83 -22.05
C GLY A 276 -6.56 -12.60 -20.77
N ALA A 277 -5.96 -12.22 -19.60
CA ALA A 277 -6.27 -12.85 -18.30
C ALA A 277 -6.95 -11.88 -17.30
N ARG A 278 -7.20 -10.64 -17.69
CA ARG A 278 -7.66 -9.57 -16.78
C ARG A 278 -9.12 -9.71 -16.38
N VAL A 279 -9.98 -10.17 -17.27
CA VAL A 279 -11.39 -10.41 -16.98
C VAL A 279 -11.53 -11.46 -15.90
N ALA A 280 -10.83 -12.61 -16.04
CA ALA A 280 -10.87 -13.68 -15.03
C ALA A 280 -10.24 -13.26 -13.69
N ALA A 281 -9.25 -12.36 -13.72
CA ALA A 281 -8.61 -11.85 -12.51
C ALA A 281 -9.60 -11.17 -11.54
N GLN A 282 -10.72 -10.66 -12.02
CA GLN A 282 -11.73 -9.98 -11.20
C GLN A 282 -12.38 -10.90 -10.17
N TRP A 283 -12.47 -12.20 -10.43
CA TRP A 283 -13.00 -13.21 -9.51
C TRP A 283 -11.96 -14.23 -9.05
N GLN A 284 -10.82 -14.34 -9.75
CA GLN A 284 -9.70 -15.17 -9.30
C GLN A 284 -8.82 -14.46 -8.25
N GLY A 285 -8.81 -13.12 -8.24
CA GLY A 285 -7.95 -12.33 -7.38
C GLY A 285 -6.50 -12.20 -7.88
N PHE A 286 -6.18 -12.79 -9.03
CA PHE A 286 -4.89 -12.73 -9.71
C PHE A 286 -5.08 -12.84 -11.23
N ALA A 287 -4.18 -12.23 -12.00
CA ALA A 287 -4.10 -12.44 -13.44
C ALA A 287 -2.95 -13.39 -13.77
N LEU A 288 -3.16 -14.31 -14.68
CA LEU A 288 -2.08 -15.10 -15.26
C LEU A 288 -1.13 -14.17 -16.03
N GLN A 289 0.17 -14.42 -15.91
CA GLN A 289 1.20 -13.62 -16.56
C GLN A 289 1.90 -14.44 -17.65
N SER A 290 2.24 -13.73 -18.72
CA SER A 290 3.19 -14.21 -19.74
C SER A 290 4.42 -13.33 -19.71
N SER A 291 5.60 -13.95 -19.73
CA SER A 291 6.89 -13.27 -19.62
C SER A 291 7.76 -13.50 -20.86
N TYR A 292 8.49 -12.46 -21.25
CA TYR A 292 9.36 -12.42 -22.42
C TYR A 292 10.69 -11.74 -22.07
N ILE A 293 11.77 -12.17 -22.70
CA ILE A 293 12.97 -11.36 -22.86
C ILE A 293 12.85 -10.61 -24.18
N VAL A 294 13.14 -9.31 -24.17
CA VAL A 294 13.06 -8.42 -25.35
C VAL A 294 14.44 -7.83 -25.58
N SER A 295 15.00 -8.10 -26.76
CA SER A 295 16.32 -7.64 -27.17
C SER A 295 16.36 -6.11 -27.27
N THR A 296 17.39 -5.47 -26.69
CA THR A 296 17.58 -4.01 -26.75
C THR A 296 18.11 -3.55 -28.13
N SER A 297 18.67 -4.44 -28.94
CA SER A 297 19.26 -4.10 -30.24
C SER A 297 18.25 -4.11 -31.41
N ASP A 298 17.20 -4.93 -31.32
CA ASP A 298 16.24 -5.10 -32.42
C ASP A 298 14.76 -5.20 -31.97
N GLY A 299 14.47 -5.28 -30.66
CA GLY A 299 13.11 -5.39 -30.12
C GLY A 299 12.48 -6.78 -30.24
N ASN A 300 13.25 -7.79 -30.68
CA ASN A 300 12.75 -9.15 -30.82
C ASN A 300 12.36 -9.76 -29.47
N LYS A 301 11.16 -10.36 -29.41
CA LYS A 301 10.57 -10.94 -28.20
C LYS A 301 10.74 -12.47 -28.20
N LYS A 302 11.38 -13.01 -27.15
CA LYS A 302 11.50 -14.45 -26.93
C LYS A 302 10.71 -14.84 -25.67
N PRO A 303 9.76 -15.78 -25.76
CA PRO A 303 8.96 -16.16 -24.60
C PRO A 303 9.80 -16.90 -23.56
N VAL A 304 9.60 -16.56 -22.28
CA VAL A 304 10.14 -17.29 -21.10
C VAL A 304 9.10 -18.29 -20.61
N ALA A 305 7.88 -17.82 -20.32
CA ALA A 305 6.74 -18.64 -19.94
C ALA A 305 5.44 -17.93 -20.29
N LYS A 306 4.34 -18.69 -20.45
CA LYS A 306 3.03 -18.15 -20.79
C LYS A 306 1.96 -18.64 -19.84
N ASN A 307 1.03 -17.75 -19.51
CA ASN A 307 -0.16 -18.04 -18.69
C ASN A 307 0.16 -18.71 -17.35
N VAL A 308 1.13 -18.17 -16.63
CA VAL A 308 1.54 -18.67 -15.32
C VAL A 308 0.99 -17.76 -14.21
N ARG A 309 0.43 -18.34 -13.16
CA ARG A 309 0.24 -17.62 -11.91
C ARG A 309 1.60 -17.51 -11.23
N GLY A 310 2.28 -16.39 -11.39
CA GLY A 310 3.63 -16.17 -10.86
C GLY A 310 4.14 -14.77 -11.13
N PHE A 311 5.21 -14.39 -10.42
CA PHE A 311 5.93 -13.14 -10.61
C PHE A 311 7.32 -13.45 -11.12
N PHE A 312 7.65 -12.85 -12.27
CA PHE A 312 8.93 -13.05 -12.93
C PHE A 312 9.92 -11.96 -12.56
N SER A 313 11.15 -12.33 -12.25
CA SER A 313 12.25 -11.39 -12.04
C SER A 313 13.54 -11.90 -12.67
N ALA A 314 14.36 -10.97 -13.18
CA ALA A 314 15.68 -11.30 -13.66
C ALA A 314 16.69 -11.42 -12.50
N SER A 315 17.67 -12.29 -12.65
CA SER A 315 18.83 -12.30 -11.76
C SER A 315 19.68 -11.02 -11.91
N PRO A 316 20.46 -10.61 -10.91
CA PRO A 316 21.21 -9.35 -10.95
C PRO A 316 22.12 -9.13 -12.15
N SER A 317 22.85 -10.16 -12.60
CA SER A 317 23.69 -10.06 -13.80
C SER A 317 22.94 -10.36 -15.11
N GLY A 318 21.68 -10.80 -15.02
CA GLY A 318 20.84 -11.08 -16.17
C GLY A 318 21.07 -12.47 -16.81
N LYS A 319 21.70 -13.42 -16.13
CA LYS A 319 21.86 -14.78 -16.67
C LYS A 319 20.59 -15.60 -16.63
N TYR A 320 19.70 -15.31 -15.66
CA TYR A 320 18.49 -16.08 -15.41
C TYR A 320 17.26 -15.18 -15.24
N VAL A 321 16.10 -15.75 -15.56
CA VAL A 321 14.79 -15.28 -15.09
C VAL A 321 14.25 -16.30 -14.11
N VAL A 322 13.81 -15.87 -12.93
CA VAL A 322 13.24 -16.74 -11.89
C VAL A 322 11.78 -16.41 -11.65
N TRP A 323 10.98 -17.44 -11.39
CA TRP A 323 9.59 -17.27 -10.93
C TRP A 323 9.15 -18.43 -10.03
N TYR A 324 8.16 -18.16 -9.19
CA TYR A 324 7.40 -19.17 -8.47
C TYR A 324 6.14 -19.48 -9.26
N ASP A 325 5.90 -20.75 -9.58
CA ASP A 325 4.66 -21.21 -10.18
C ASP A 325 3.72 -21.68 -9.06
N TRP A 326 2.67 -20.91 -8.81
CA TRP A 326 1.73 -21.17 -7.72
C TRP A 326 1.05 -22.54 -7.83
N GLN A 327 0.64 -22.94 -9.05
CA GLN A 327 -0.04 -24.21 -9.27
C GLN A 327 0.89 -25.42 -9.02
N LYS A 328 2.15 -25.28 -9.41
CA LYS A 328 3.16 -26.32 -9.19
C LYS A 328 3.82 -26.25 -7.83
N LYS A 329 3.64 -25.13 -7.11
CA LYS A 329 4.27 -24.85 -5.81
C LYS A 329 5.79 -25.01 -5.83
N GLN A 330 6.42 -24.52 -6.92
CA GLN A 330 7.84 -24.68 -7.17
C GLN A 330 8.44 -23.41 -7.79
N TYR A 331 9.74 -23.22 -7.54
CA TYR A 331 10.53 -22.20 -8.22
C TYR A 331 11.18 -22.76 -9.48
N PHE A 332 11.11 -21.97 -10.53
CA PHE A 332 11.73 -22.24 -11.82
C PHE A 332 12.69 -21.12 -12.20
N THR A 333 13.70 -21.47 -12.98
CA THR A 333 14.59 -20.53 -13.65
C THR A 333 14.58 -20.79 -15.15
N TYR A 334 14.76 -19.73 -15.91
CA TYR A 334 15.04 -19.77 -17.34
C TYR A 334 16.47 -19.25 -17.54
N ASN A 335 17.34 -20.06 -18.12
CA ASN A 335 18.69 -19.68 -18.50
C ASN A 335 18.61 -18.91 -19.83
N VAL A 336 19.01 -17.63 -19.82
CA VAL A 336 18.82 -16.71 -20.97
C VAL A 336 19.65 -17.13 -22.17
N GLU A 337 20.87 -17.65 -21.97
CA GLU A 337 21.77 -18.08 -23.03
C GLU A 337 21.29 -19.37 -23.70
N SER A 338 21.03 -20.41 -22.91
CA SER A 338 20.66 -21.74 -23.45
C SER A 338 19.16 -21.85 -23.75
N GLY A 339 18.30 -21.03 -23.16
CA GLY A 339 16.85 -21.15 -23.23
C GLY A 339 16.28 -22.29 -22.38
N ALA A 340 17.09 -22.92 -21.54
CA ALA A 340 16.68 -24.05 -20.70
C ALA A 340 15.85 -23.56 -19.48
N ILE A 341 14.81 -24.32 -19.15
CA ILE A 341 14.02 -24.12 -17.93
C ILE A 341 14.37 -25.22 -16.93
N SER A 342 14.71 -24.81 -15.71
CA SER A 342 15.06 -25.72 -14.62
C SER A 342 14.12 -25.53 -13.42
N ASN A 343 13.69 -26.64 -12.79
CA ASN A 343 13.01 -26.59 -11.50
C ASN A 343 14.08 -26.63 -10.39
N VAL A 344 14.36 -25.46 -9.80
CA VAL A 344 15.46 -25.30 -8.84
C VAL A 344 15.09 -25.69 -7.41
N SER A 345 13.81 -25.84 -7.11
CA SER A 345 13.32 -26.20 -5.77
C SER A 345 12.82 -27.64 -5.64
N LYS A 346 12.83 -28.44 -6.73
CA LYS A 346 12.27 -29.81 -6.75
C LYS A 346 12.81 -30.75 -5.66
N ASN A 347 14.04 -30.53 -5.22
CA ASN A 347 14.73 -31.37 -4.24
C ASN A 347 14.76 -30.77 -2.84
N ILE A 348 14.09 -29.62 -2.61
CA ILE A 348 13.86 -29.09 -1.26
C ILE A 348 12.82 -29.99 -0.58
N ARG A 349 13.18 -30.56 0.58
CA ARG A 349 12.33 -31.55 1.29
C ARG A 349 11.22 -30.93 2.14
N THR A 350 11.24 -29.63 2.32
CA THR A 350 10.27 -28.85 3.11
C THR A 350 9.39 -28.01 2.21
N SER A 351 8.21 -27.65 2.68
CA SER A 351 7.32 -26.72 1.97
C SER A 351 7.99 -25.36 1.83
N ILE A 352 8.11 -24.88 0.60
CA ILE A 352 8.60 -23.53 0.28
C ILE A 352 7.44 -22.53 0.14
N TRP A 353 6.22 -22.98 0.43
CA TRP A 353 4.98 -22.22 0.51
C TRP A 353 4.46 -22.19 1.94
N ASP A 354 3.57 -21.24 2.24
CA ASP A 354 2.98 -21.12 3.57
C ASP A 354 2.07 -22.33 3.88
N GLU A 355 2.59 -23.24 4.71
CA GLU A 355 1.89 -24.45 5.14
C GLU A 355 0.79 -24.17 6.20
N ASP A 356 0.74 -22.94 6.75
CA ASP A 356 -0.29 -22.48 7.70
C ASP A 356 -1.39 -21.67 7.00
N ASP A 357 -1.33 -21.52 5.69
CA ASP A 357 -2.37 -20.85 4.91
C ASP A 357 -3.66 -21.65 4.97
N ASP A 358 -4.74 -21.00 5.37
CA ASP A 358 -6.06 -21.60 5.55
C ASP A 358 -7.11 -21.02 4.57
N HIS A 359 -6.64 -20.51 3.41
CA HIS A 359 -7.52 -20.07 2.33
C HIS A 359 -7.78 -21.19 1.32
N PRO A 360 -8.97 -21.23 0.70
CA PRO A 360 -9.32 -22.21 -0.36
C PRO A 360 -8.66 -21.84 -1.70
N ASP A 361 -7.37 -21.62 -1.69
CA ASP A 361 -6.54 -21.26 -2.84
C ASP A 361 -5.14 -21.90 -2.72
N ASP A 362 -4.32 -21.80 -3.76
CA ASP A 362 -2.93 -22.21 -3.67
C ASP A 362 -2.16 -21.27 -2.73
N PRO A 363 -1.43 -21.81 -1.74
CA PRO A 363 -0.74 -21.00 -0.74
C PRO A 363 0.41 -20.17 -1.35
N PRO A 364 0.69 -18.97 -0.80
CA PRO A 364 1.81 -18.14 -1.24
C PRO A 364 3.16 -18.76 -0.90
N PRO A 365 4.22 -18.50 -1.69
CA PRO A 365 5.58 -18.89 -1.33
C PRO A 365 6.12 -18.04 -0.17
N HIS A 366 7.08 -18.58 0.58
CA HIS A 366 7.81 -17.80 1.58
C HIS A 366 8.78 -16.77 0.96
N GLY A 367 9.01 -16.84 -0.36
CA GLY A 367 9.81 -15.87 -1.10
C GLY A 367 11.27 -16.31 -1.31
N THR A 368 12.08 -15.36 -1.77
CA THR A 368 13.52 -15.54 -2.01
C THR A 368 14.32 -14.49 -1.24
N MET A 369 15.52 -14.87 -0.80
CA MET A 369 16.47 -13.94 -0.19
C MET A 369 17.19 -13.08 -1.24
N GLY A 370 17.33 -13.60 -2.46
CA GLY A 370 18.10 -12.97 -3.51
C GLY A 370 19.13 -13.93 -4.14
N TRP A 371 20.17 -13.36 -4.73
CA TRP A 371 21.17 -14.07 -5.52
C TRP A 371 22.57 -13.91 -4.95
N GLN A 372 23.40 -14.93 -5.10
CA GLN A 372 24.85 -14.82 -4.88
C GLN A 372 25.50 -14.10 -6.07
N GLU A 373 26.65 -13.46 -5.81
CA GLU A 373 27.46 -12.79 -6.83
C GLU A 373 27.64 -13.64 -8.09
N ASN A 374 27.57 -12.99 -9.27
CA ASN A 374 27.62 -13.61 -10.59
C ASN A 374 26.46 -14.58 -10.90
N ASP A 375 25.34 -14.46 -10.20
CA ASP A 375 24.15 -15.32 -10.29
C ASP A 375 24.46 -16.80 -10.01
N LYS A 376 25.50 -17.06 -9.19
CA LYS A 376 26.00 -18.43 -8.95
C LYS A 376 24.96 -19.30 -8.27
N TYR A 377 24.21 -18.77 -7.30
CA TYR A 377 23.11 -19.46 -6.61
C TYR A 377 21.95 -18.49 -6.35
N VAL A 378 20.75 -19.02 -6.32
CA VAL A 378 19.54 -18.35 -5.82
C VAL A 378 19.20 -18.89 -4.43
N PHE A 379 18.80 -17.99 -3.51
CA PHE A 379 18.41 -18.37 -2.16
C PHE A 379 16.90 -18.33 -2.01
N ILE A 380 16.29 -19.45 -1.60
CA ILE A 380 14.85 -19.64 -1.46
C ILE A 380 14.51 -19.87 0.02
N TYR A 381 13.43 -19.25 0.49
CA TYR A 381 12.93 -19.45 1.85
C TYR A 381 11.98 -20.65 1.92
N ASP A 382 12.08 -21.43 2.99
CA ASP A 382 10.94 -22.13 3.58
C ASP A 382 10.44 -21.36 4.81
N LYS A 383 9.50 -21.92 5.56
CA LYS A 383 8.96 -21.28 6.78
C LYS A 383 10.05 -20.87 7.77
N TYR A 384 11.09 -21.67 7.93
CA TYR A 384 12.14 -21.51 8.94
C TYR A 384 13.50 -21.18 8.35
N ASP A 385 13.83 -21.81 7.23
CA ASP A 385 15.19 -21.90 6.72
C ASP A 385 15.38 -21.24 5.36
N ILE A 386 16.64 -21.05 5.00
CA ILE A 386 17.10 -20.49 3.74
C ILE A 386 17.86 -21.59 2.99
N TRP A 387 17.48 -21.81 1.75
CA TRP A 387 18.04 -22.84 0.87
C TRP A 387 18.86 -22.19 -0.23
N LYS A 388 20.13 -22.59 -0.34
CA LYS A 388 21.03 -22.28 -1.46
C LYS A 388 20.74 -23.24 -2.60
N CYS A 389 20.31 -22.74 -3.76
CA CYS A 389 19.87 -23.51 -4.91
C CYS A 389 20.70 -23.16 -6.14
N ASP A 390 21.18 -24.18 -6.88
CA ASP A 390 21.79 -24.02 -8.19
C ASP A 390 20.72 -23.62 -9.21
N PRO A 391 20.89 -22.49 -9.93
CA PRO A 391 19.89 -22.02 -10.89
C PRO A 391 19.73 -22.94 -12.12
N ASP A 392 20.70 -23.80 -12.45
CA ASP A 392 20.54 -24.82 -13.48
C ASP A 392 19.87 -26.09 -12.94
N GLY A 393 19.69 -26.24 -11.62
CA GLY A 393 19.07 -27.40 -10.98
C GLY A 393 19.89 -28.69 -11.05
N LYS A 394 21.21 -28.60 -11.28
CA LYS A 394 22.14 -29.74 -11.37
C LYS A 394 22.61 -30.18 -9.99
N GLU A 395 22.82 -29.23 -9.07
CA GLU A 395 23.23 -29.49 -7.69
C GLU A 395 22.02 -29.63 -6.74
N MET A 396 22.23 -30.40 -5.67
CA MET A 396 21.20 -30.52 -4.60
C MET A 396 21.12 -29.24 -3.79
N PRO A 397 19.90 -28.74 -3.49
CA PRO A 397 19.73 -27.61 -2.58
C PRO A 397 20.32 -27.86 -1.20
N VAL A 398 20.98 -26.86 -0.62
CA VAL A 398 21.62 -26.93 0.70
C VAL A 398 21.02 -25.86 1.61
N ALA A 399 20.52 -26.27 2.79
CA ALA A 399 20.08 -25.31 3.81
C ALA A 399 21.31 -24.60 4.41
N ILE A 400 21.27 -23.27 4.45
CA ILE A 400 22.34 -22.45 5.04
C ILE A 400 22.01 -22.02 6.49
N THR A 401 20.80 -22.33 6.95
CA THR A 401 20.34 -22.14 8.32
C THR A 401 19.79 -23.45 8.88
N ASN A 402 19.49 -23.50 10.18
CA ASN A 402 18.94 -24.67 10.86
C ASN A 402 17.84 -24.26 11.84
N GLY A 403 16.88 -23.47 11.34
CA GLY A 403 15.80 -22.88 12.13
C GLY A 403 14.69 -23.86 12.49
N ARG A 404 14.33 -24.75 11.59
CA ARG A 404 13.23 -25.73 11.76
C ARG A 404 13.41 -26.58 13.01
N LYS A 405 14.61 -27.00 13.32
CA LYS A 405 14.92 -27.80 14.53
C LYS A 405 14.55 -27.09 15.83
N ASN A 406 14.68 -25.75 15.85
CA ASN A 406 14.50 -24.93 17.05
C ASN A 406 13.21 -24.09 17.00
N ASN A 407 12.39 -24.20 15.94
CA ASN A 407 11.23 -23.36 15.64
C ASN A 407 11.59 -21.87 15.48
N LEU A 408 12.75 -21.58 14.90
CA LEU A 408 13.24 -20.24 14.61
C LEU A 408 13.10 -19.96 13.12
N THR A 409 12.48 -18.85 12.76
CA THR A 409 12.36 -18.38 11.38
C THR A 409 13.47 -17.39 11.09
N TYR A 410 14.30 -17.67 10.08
CA TYR A 410 15.39 -16.78 9.63
C TYR A 410 14.97 -16.04 8.38
N ARG A 411 15.24 -14.70 8.36
CA ARG A 411 15.03 -13.85 7.17
C ARG A 411 16.21 -12.89 7.02
N TYR A 412 16.72 -12.76 5.81
CA TYR A 412 17.78 -11.82 5.48
C TYR A 412 17.26 -10.39 5.56
N TRP A 413 18.02 -9.53 6.23
CA TRP A 413 17.80 -8.09 6.24
C TRP A 413 18.88 -7.41 5.42
N GLN A 414 18.51 -6.89 4.25
CA GLN A 414 19.44 -6.21 3.36
C GLN A 414 19.79 -4.83 3.94
N LEU A 415 21.06 -4.65 4.33
CA LEU A 415 21.53 -3.40 4.94
C LEU A 415 21.90 -2.35 3.91
N ASP A 416 22.42 -2.76 2.76
CA ASP A 416 22.74 -1.90 1.63
C ASP A 416 21.72 -2.15 0.50
N ARG A 417 20.85 -1.17 0.24
CA ARG A 417 19.82 -1.27 -0.78
C ARG A 417 20.35 -1.23 -2.21
N ASP A 418 21.54 -0.70 -2.42
CA ASP A 418 22.19 -0.65 -3.73
C ASP A 418 22.90 -1.97 -4.07
N GLN A 419 23.15 -2.81 -3.06
CA GLN A 419 23.74 -4.12 -3.26
C GLN A 419 22.70 -5.11 -3.81
N ARG A 420 22.92 -5.58 -5.03
CA ARG A 420 21.97 -6.42 -5.76
C ARG A 420 22.17 -7.93 -5.56
N PHE A 421 23.29 -8.32 -4.97
CA PHE A 421 23.65 -9.72 -4.71
C PHE A 421 24.43 -9.85 -3.40
N VAL A 422 24.48 -11.04 -2.85
CA VAL A 422 25.27 -11.34 -1.66
C VAL A 422 26.62 -11.94 -2.01
N LYS A 423 27.68 -11.55 -1.31
CA LYS A 423 29.02 -12.13 -1.45
C LYS A 423 29.21 -13.25 -0.45
N GLU A 424 30.09 -14.21 -0.78
CA GLU A 424 30.28 -15.40 0.02
C GLU A 424 30.90 -15.12 1.40
N ASP A 425 31.79 -14.14 1.47
CA ASP A 425 32.57 -13.79 2.66
C ASP A 425 32.03 -12.59 3.44
N GLN A 426 31.01 -11.87 2.91
CA GLN A 426 30.46 -10.72 3.60
C GLN A 426 29.59 -11.13 4.80
N PRO A 427 29.58 -10.32 5.87
CA PRO A 427 28.64 -10.51 6.97
C PRO A 427 27.22 -10.12 6.53
N LEU A 428 26.29 -11.04 6.63
CA LEU A 428 24.87 -10.86 6.34
C LEU A 428 24.11 -10.73 7.66
N LEU A 429 23.18 -9.77 7.74
CA LEU A 429 22.28 -9.65 8.88
C LEU A 429 21.03 -10.48 8.65
N PHE A 430 20.77 -11.45 9.54
CA PHE A 430 19.52 -12.19 9.56
C PHE A 430 18.70 -11.76 10.76
N THR A 431 17.42 -11.51 10.54
CA THR A 431 16.43 -11.42 11.61
C THR A 431 15.94 -12.82 11.97
N ILE A 432 15.66 -13.00 13.26
CA ILE A 432 15.19 -14.27 13.82
C ILE A 432 13.85 -14.03 14.49
N PHE A 433 12.89 -14.91 14.24
CA PHE A 433 11.62 -14.95 14.96
C PHE A 433 11.44 -16.31 15.62
N ASP A 434 11.19 -16.31 16.92
CA ASP A 434 10.87 -17.54 17.67
C ASP A 434 9.35 -17.79 17.63
N ASN A 435 8.94 -18.81 16.91
CA ASN A 435 7.53 -19.17 16.76
C ASN A 435 6.87 -19.65 18.07
N LYS A 436 7.67 -19.99 19.12
CA LYS A 436 7.15 -20.40 20.43
C LYS A 436 6.92 -19.23 21.37
N SER A 437 7.95 -18.40 21.58
CA SER A 437 7.88 -17.25 22.50
C SER A 437 7.35 -16.00 21.84
N LYS A 438 7.39 -15.93 20.49
CA LYS A 438 7.10 -14.75 19.67
C LYS A 438 8.14 -13.63 19.79
N GLY A 439 9.29 -13.93 20.39
CA GLY A 439 10.41 -13.01 20.52
C GLY A 439 11.23 -12.90 19.23
N ASN A 440 12.01 -11.83 19.13
CA ASN A 440 12.89 -11.58 18.01
C ASN A 440 14.37 -11.65 18.40
N GLY A 441 15.22 -11.86 17.40
CA GLY A 441 16.66 -11.81 17.53
C GLY A 441 17.32 -11.45 16.21
N ILE A 442 18.63 -11.32 16.21
CA ILE A 442 19.43 -11.15 15.02
C ILE A 442 20.59 -12.15 15.01
N ALA A 443 21.08 -12.46 13.83
CA ALA A 443 22.32 -13.22 13.64
C ALA A 443 23.14 -12.64 12.51
N TYR A 444 24.48 -12.73 12.65
CA TYR A 444 25.40 -12.44 11.56
C TYR A 444 25.87 -13.75 10.95
N VAL A 445 25.72 -13.88 9.65
CA VAL A 445 26.01 -15.10 8.91
C VAL A 445 26.98 -14.78 7.77
N ARG A 446 27.96 -15.63 7.55
CA ARG A 446 28.78 -15.67 6.35
C ARG A 446 28.52 -16.97 5.63
N LEU A 447 28.31 -16.93 4.32
CA LEU A 447 27.94 -18.15 3.55
C LEU A 447 29.04 -19.22 3.57
N ASN A 448 30.29 -18.83 3.78
CA ASN A 448 31.47 -19.71 3.85
C ASN A 448 31.83 -20.18 5.26
N LYS A 449 31.05 -19.82 6.30
CA LYS A 449 31.31 -20.21 7.69
C LYS A 449 30.07 -20.82 8.34
N PRO A 450 30.23 -21.73 9.30
CA PRO A 450 29.10 -22.23 10.10
C PRO A 450 28.42 -21.07 10.84
N MET A 451 27.07 -21.14 10.91
CA MET A 451 26.29 -20.19 11.67
C MET A 451 26.64 -20.33 13.17
N GLN A 452 26.84 -19.17 13.83
CA GLN A 452 27.11 -19.10 15.26
C GLN A 452 25.83 -19.25 16.09
N GLN A 453 25.98 -19.34 17.42
CA GLN A 453 24.87 -19.36 18.37
C GLN A 453 24.01 -18.10 18.18
N THR A 454 22.69 -18.27 18.22
CA THR A 454 21.71 -17.20 18.06
C THR A 454 21.02 -16.91 19.40
N TYR A 455 20.61 -15.66 19.58
CA TYR A 455 19.90 -15.18 20.75
C TYR A 455 18.53 -14.66 20.36
N VAL A 456 17.55 -14.94 21.19
CA VAL A 456 16.18 -14.43 21.04
C VAL A 456 15.80 -13.67 22.32
N TYR A 457 15.18 -12.53 22.18
CA TYR A 457 14.79 -11.65 23.28
C TYR A 457 13.26 -11.49 23.34
N PRO A 458 12.69 -11.24 24.51
CA PRO A 458 11.27 -10.92 24.67
C PRO A 458 10.98 -9.48 24.23
N ALA A 459 11.31 -9.17 22.99
CA ALA A 459 11.23 -7.86 22.37
C ALA A 459 11.03 -8.01 20.85
N ALA A 460 10.55 -6.98 20.20
CA ALA A 460 10.55 -6.84 18.76
C ALA A 460 11.67 -5.88 18.33
N GLN A 461 12.49 -6.32 17.38
CA GLN A 461 13.61 -5.56 16.81
C GLN A 461 13.32 -5.41 15.32
N ILE A 462 13.13 -4.19 14.87
CA ILE A 462 12.70 -3.89 13.50
C ILE A 462 13.41 -2.66 12.95
N GLY A 463 13.43 -2.53 11.62
CA GLY A 463 13.88 -1.32 10.94
C GLY A 463 15.38 -1.08 11.06
N PHE A 464 16.20 -2.11 10.83
CA PHE A 464 17.66 -2.01 10.93
C PHE A 464 18.23 -1.13 9.82
N VAL A 465 19.10 -0.20 10.21
CA VAL A 465 19.87 0.69 9.32
C VAL A 465 21.33 0.68 9.75
N LYS A 466 22.22 0.31 8.84
CA LYS A 466 23.67 0.39 9.07
C LYS A 466 24.20 1.74 8.61
N ALA A 467 25.06 2.37 9.40
CA ALA A 467 25.80 3.55 8.95
C ALA A 467 26.74 3.18 7.79
N GLU A 468 26.81 4.03 6.77
CA GLU A 468 27.61 3.77 5.57
C GLU A 468 29.12 3.67 5.91
N ASN A 469 29.64 4.63 6.67
CA ASN A 469 31.06 4.79 6.94
C ASN A 469 31.42 4.48 8.41
N ALA A 470 30.57 3.77 9.16
CA ALA A 470 30.84 3.38 10.54
C ALA A 470 30.27 1.99 10.86
N ASN A 471 30.89 1.29 11.80
CA ASN A 471 30.43 -0.01 12.28
C ASN A 471 29.32 0.14 13.32
N VAL A 472 28.20 0.76 12.92
CA VAL A 472 27.06 1.04 13.79
C VAL A 472 25.77 0.60 13.12
N LEU A 473 24.95 -0.14 13.85
CA LEU A 473 23.62 -0.57 13.45
C LEU A 473 22.57 0.12 14.34
N LEU A 474 21.68 0.88 13.73
CA LEU A 474 20.52 1.51 14.35
C LEU A 474 19.28 0.63 14.13
N TYR A 475 18.39 0.53 15.11
CA TYR A 475 17.11 -0.19 14.98
C TYR A 475 16.07 0.28 15.99
N ASN A 476 14.81 -0.02 15.71
CA ASN A 476 13.72 0.17 16.66
C ASN A 476 13.64 -1.03 17.60
N LEU A 477 13.72 -0.76 18.90
CA LEU A 477 13.54 -1.74 19.97
C LEU A 477 12.16 -1.54 20.60
N GLN A 478 11.30 -2.53 20.47
CA GLN A 478 9.97 -2.49 21.03
C GLN A 478 9.78 -3.59 22.09
N THR A 479 9.12 -3.21 23.16
CA THR A 479 8.51 -4.12 24.13
C THR A 479 7.05 -3.70 24.32
N PRO A 480 6.21 -4.48 24.99
CA PRO A 480 4.84 -4.05 25.28
C PRO A 480 4.75 -2.71 26.04
N SER A 481 5.81 -2.32 26.75
CA SER A 481 5.86 -1.11 27.58
C SER A 481 6.75 0.00 27.02
N SER A 482 7.48 -0.23 25.95
CA SER A 482 8.39 0.80 25.39
C SER A 482 8.57 0.65 23.89
N HIS A 483 8.82 1.78 23.25
CA HIS A 483 9.20 1.85 21.82
C HIS A 483 10.31 2.86 21.68
N ASN A 484 11.53 2.39 21.54
CA ASN A 484 12.72 3.21 21.52
C ASN A 484 13.62 2.92 20.32
N VAL A 485 14.47 3.89 20.00
CA VAL A 485 15.55 3.73 19.05
C VAL A 485 16.78 3.26 19.82
N ALA A 486 17.41 2.21 19.36
CA ALA A 486 18.63 1.65 19.93
C ALA A 486 19.74 1.56 18.89
N VAL A 487 20.96 1.60 19.37
CA VAL A 487 22.18 1.45 18.56
C VAL A 487 23.07 0.37 19.16
N ILE A 488 23.71 -0.38 18.26
CA ILE A 488 24.68 -1.41 18.62
C ILE A 488 25.86 -1.35 17.66
N PRO A 489 27.11 -1.61 18.11
CA PRO A 489 28.22 -1.77 17.18
C PRO A 489 27.95 -2.89 16.18
N PHE A 490 28.15 -2.61 14.89
CA PHE A 490 28.11 -3.62 13.84
C PHE A 490 29.50 -4.23 13.70
N GLU A 491 29.77 -5.25 14.48
CA GLU A 491 31.04 -5.98 14.44
C GLU A 491 30.87 -7.28 13.67
N GLU A 492 31.89 -7.67 12.91
CA GLU A 492 31.88 -8.91 12.10
C GLU A 492 31.74 -10.20 12.94
N ASN A 493 31.95 -10.13 14.23
CA ASN A 493 31.92 -11.26 15.16
C ASN A 493 30.73 -11.21 16.13
N LEU A 494 29.73 -10.34 15.92
CA LEU A 494 28.58 -10.32 16.81
C LEU A 494 27.79 -11.60 16.73
N SER A 495 27.67 -12.27 17.84
CA SER A 495 26.84 -13.46 18.03
C SER A 495 25.33 -13.16 18.03
N GLY A 496 24.89 -11.95 17.65
CA GLY A 496 23.50 -11.50 17.78
C GLY A 496 23.14 -11.11 19.23
N ASN A 497 24.11 -11.00 20.11
CA ASN A 497 23.90 -10.55 21.49
C ASN A 497 23.74 -9.03 21.51
N ILE A 498 22.53 -8.55 21.83
CA ILE A 498 22.20 -7.11 21.90
C ILE A 498 22.27 -6.55 23.33
N SER A 499 22.86 -7.28 24.30
CA SER A 499 22.98 -6.81 25.70
C SER A 499 23.78 -5.51 25.83
N ASN A 500 24.64 -5.19 24.85
CA ASN A 500 25.41 -3.96 24.78
C ASN A 500 24.73 -2.84 23.95
N ALA A 501 23.45 -3.01 23.58
CA ALA A 501 22.74 -1.98 22.86
C ALA A 501 22.54 -0.74 23.73
N VAL A 502 22.80 0.41 23.15
CA VAL A 502 22.57 1.73 23.78
C VAL A 502 21.23 2.26 23.29
N VAL A 503 20.30 2.49 24.22
CA VAL A 503 19.01 3.13 23.91
C VAL A 503 19.23 4.63 23.77
N LEU A 504 18.84 5.18 22.63
CA LEU A 504 19.06 6.59 22.27
C LEU A 504 17.87 7.50 22.55
N SER A 505 16.68 6.94 22.79
CA SER A 505 15.45 7.70 22.98
C SER A 505 14.68 7.24 24.20
N ASP A 506 13.84 8.12 24.72
CA ASP A 506 12.82 7.83 25.73
C ASP A 506 11.49 8.34 25.19
N ILE A 507 10.79 7.48 24.41
CA ILE A 507 9.54 7.84 23.75
C ILE A 507 8.40 7.62 24.75
N ASN A 508 7.53 8.64 24.88
CA ASN A 508 6.40 8.64 25.82
C ASN A 508 6.81 8.47 27.31
N PRO A 509 7.73 9.28 27.85
CA PRO A 509 8.17 9.19 29.23
C PRO A 509 7.03 9.38 30.26
N GLN A 510 5.95 10.08 29.87
CA GLN A 510 4.74 10.27 30.68
C GLN A 510 3.93 8.98 30.87
N GLN A 511 4.22 7.91 30.12
CA GLN A 511 3.53 6.62 30.26
C GLN A 511 3.61 6.05 31.68
N LYS A 512 4.72 6.29 32.36
CA LYS A 512 4.94 5.89 33.78
C LYS A 512 3.93 6.46 34.77
N ASP A 513 3.24 7.53 34.39
CA ASP A 513 2.22 8.20 35.22
C ASP A 513 0.83 7.54 35.10
N TYR A 514 0.71 6.53 34.23
CA TYR A 514 -0.53 5.81 33.93
C TYR A 514 -0.38 4.31 34.25
N ASN A 515 -1.47 3.70 34.64
CA ASN A 515 -1.55 2.25 34.76
C ASN A 515 -1.47 1.63 33.35
N TRP A 516 -0.46 0.82 33.11
CA TRP A 516 -0.20 0.21 31.82
C TRP A 516 -0.77 -1.21 31.72
N PHE A 517 -0.20 -2.07 30.91
CA PHE A 517 -0.60 -3.46 30.79
C PHE A 517 0.57 -4.44 30.66
N THR A 518 0.32 -5.68 31.01
CA THR A 518 1.16 -6.83 30.68
C THR A 518 0.48 -7.66 29.59
N VAL A 519 1.29 -8.41 28.81
CA VAL A 519 0.78 -9.30 27.76
C VAL A 519 1.36 -10.70 27.91
N ASP A 520 0.49 -11.71 27.89
CA ASP A 520 0.88 -13.11 27.94
C ASP A 520 0.32 -13.88 26.73
N LEU A 521 1.07 -14.86 26.25
CA LEU A 521 0.61 -15.83 25.26
C LEU A 521 -0.19 -16.90 26.01
N MET A 522 -1.48 -17.04 25.67
CA MET A 522 -2.37 -18.03 26.25
C MET A 522 -2.68 -19.12 25.23
N LYS A 523 -2.81 -20.38 25.73
CA LYS A 523 -3.18 -21.53 24.91
C LYS A 523 -4.38 -22.24 25.52
N TRP A 524 -5.30 -22.68 24.68
CA TRP A 524 -6.48 -23.45 25.10
C TRP A 524 -6.88 -24.46 24.04
N LYS A 525 -7.72 -25.41 24.42
CA LYS A 525 -8.28 -26.37 23.50
C LYS A 525 -9.63 -25.88 22.98
N MET A 526 -9.77 -25.76 21.67
CA MET A 526 -11.02 -25.43 20.99
C MET A 526 -12.05 -26.58 21.05
N PHE A 527 -13.29 -26.33 20.62
CA PHE A 527 -14.34 -27.34 20.62
C PHE A 527 -14.05 -28.51 19.68
N ASP A 528 -13.32 -28.28 18.60
CA ASP A 528 -12.90 -29.33 17.66
C ASP A 528 -11.67 -30.12 18.11
N GLY A 529 -11.17 -29.82 19.31
CA GLY A 529 -10.03 -30.51 19.92
C GLY A 529 -8.67 -29.96 19.57
N LYS A 530 -8.54 -29.02 18.64
CA LYS A 530 -7.29 -28.39 18.26
C LYS A 530 -6.85 -27.37 19.32
N MET A 531 -5.53 -27.19 19.46
CA MET A 531 -4.96 -26.15 20.31
C MET A 531 -5.00 -24.81 19.59
N ALA A 532 -5.44 -23.78 20.31
CA ALA A 532 -5.44 -22.39 19.86
C ALA A 532 -4.52 -21.54 20.72
N GLU A 533 -4.10 -20.41 20.17
CA GLU A 533 -3.28 -19.39 20.83
C GLU A 533 -3.98 -18.03 20.76
N GLY A 534 -3.69 -17.18 21.73
CA GLY A 534 -4.15 -15.78 21.77
C GLY A 534 -3.31 -14.96 22.73
N LEU A 535 -3.39 -13.65 22.61
CA LEU A 535 -2.76 -12.70 23.52
C LEU A 535 -3.77 -12.25 24.57
N ILE A 536 -3.38 -12.35 25.85
CA ILE A 536 -4.17 -11.79 26.95
C ILE A 536 -3.45 -10.58 27.53
N TYR A 537 -4.14 -9.44 27.52
CA TYR A 537 -3.67 -8.18 28.07
C TYR A 537 -4.35 -7.95 29.43
N LYS A 538 -3.54 -7.75 30.46
CA LYS A 538 -4.01 -7.51 31.84
C LYS A 538 -3.53 -6.14 32.31
N PRO A 539 -4.29 -5.42 33.14
CA PRO A 539 -3.80 -4.22 33.80
C PRO A 539 -2.45 -4.48 34.49
N GLU A 540 -1.55 -3.51 34.49
CA GLU A 540 -0.24 -3.64 35.18
C GLU A 540 -0.41 -3.92 36.67
N ASN A 541 -1.41 -3.29 37.29
CA ASN A 541 -1.79 -3.52 38.69
C ASN A 541 -2.80 -4.67 38.85
N PHE A 542 -2.73 -5.69 37.99
CA PHE A 542 -3.61 -6.85 38.04
C PHE A 542 -3.56 -7.56 39.42
N ASP A 543 -4.76 -7.81 39.96
CA ASP A 543 -4.97 -8.50 41.25
C ASP A 543 -5.87 -9.71 41.03
N SER A 544 -5.32 -10.90 41.13
CA SER A 544 -6.04 -12.16 40.88
C SER A 544 -7.18 -12.45 41.89
N THR A 545 -7.31 -11.67 42.96
CA THR A 545 -8.43 -11.74 43.93
C THR A 545 -9.67 -10.97 43.49
N LYS A 546 -9.53 -10.05 42.54
CA LYS A 546 -10.61 -9.23 41.93
C LYS A 546 -11.18 -9.88 40.69
N LYS A 547 -12.42 -9.50 40.34
CA LYS A 547 -13.04 -9.90 39.07
C LYS A 547 -12.96 -8.78 38.08
N TYR A 548 -12.62 -9.10 36.85
CA TYR A 548 -12.46 -8.17 35.76
C TYR A 548 -13.45 -8.47 34.62
N PRO A 549 -14.03 -7.43 34.01
CA PRO A 549 -14.73 -7.57 32.75
C PRO A 549 -13.72 -7.84 31.63
N VAL A 550 -14.15 -8.56 30.59
CA VAL A 550 -13.30 -8.95 29.46
C VAL A 550 -13.87 -8.43 28.14
N ILE A 551 -13.01 -7.88 27.29
CA ILE A 551 -13.34 -7.59 25.89
C ILE A 551 -12.48 -8.51 25.01
N PHE A 552 -13.14 -9.33 24.17
CA PHE A 552 -12.49 -10.08 23.12
C PHE A 552 -12.41 -9.20 21.89
N TYR A 553 -11.19 -8.81 21.52
CA TYR A 553 -10.88 -8.16 20.25
C TYR A 553 -10.25 -9.18 19.32
N PHE A 554 -10.62 -9.22 18.08
CA PHE A 554 -10.07 -10.17 17.12
C PHE A 554 -10.24 -9.72 15.68
N TYR A 555 -9.34 -10.20 14.83
CA TYR A 555 -9.42 -10.06 13.39
C TYR A 555 -9.11 -11.40 12.70
N GLU A 556 -7.86 -11.82 12.64
CA GLU A 556 -7.42 -13.13 12.13
C GLU A 556 -6.38 -13.78 13.05
N LYS A 557 -5.08 -13.54 12.88
CA LYS A 557 -3.98 -14.13 13.68
C LYS A 557 -3.01 -13.03 14.09
N ASP A 558 -3.01 -12.64 15.35
CA ASP A 558 -2.24 -11.48 15.86
C ASP A 558 -1.20 -11.84 16.93
N VAL A 559 -1.07 -13.13 17.32
CA VAL A 559 -0.15 -13.54 18.41
C VAL A 559 1.32 -13.22 18.15
N ASP A 560 1.73 -13.10 16.89
CA ASP A 560 3.10 -12.77 16.50
C ASP A 560 3.47 -11.30 16.83
N THR A 561 2.48 -10.47 17.16
CA THR A 561 2.66 -9.09 17.62
C THR A 561 2.85 -8.95 19.13
N ARG A 562 3.07 -10.05 19.87
CA ARG A 562 3.13 -10.09 21.33
C ARG A 562 4.01 -8.99 21.95
N TYR A 563 5.15 -8.70 21.36
CA TYR A 563 6.11 -7.74 21.88
C TYR A 563 6.06 -6.37 21.21
N PHE A 564 5.08 -6.13 20.35
CA PHE A 564 4.94 -4.83 19.72
C PHE A 564 4.32 -3.82 20.70
N TYR A 565 4.90 -2.63 20.71
CA TYR A 565 4.35 -1.51 21.47
C TYR A 565 3.01 -1.06 20.88
N ARG A 566 2.01 -0.91 21.71
CA ARG A 566 0.70 -0.41 21.31
C ARG A 566 0.51 0.99 21.88
N ALA A 567 0.59 2.02 21.03
CA ALA A 567 0.43 3.40 21.46
C ALA A 567 -1.00 3.70 21.91
N PRO A 568 -1.19 4.42 23.04
CA PRO A 568 -2.48 4.94 23.40
C PRO A 568 -2.84 6.09 22.46
N ALA A 569 -3.88 5.91 21.66
CA ALA A 569 -4.33 6.91 20.70
C ALA A 569 -5.84 6.78 20.48
N PRO A 570 -6.54 7.86 20.07
CA PRO A 570 -7.91 7.77 19.61
C PRO A 570 -8.03 6.78 18.45
N SER A 571 -8.92 5.82 18.60
CA SER A 571 -9.01 4.68 17.68
C SER A 571 -9.70 5.06 16.36
N ALA A 572 -9.17 4.53 15.27
CA ALA A 572 -9.80 4.67 13.96
C ALA A 572 -11.06 3.79 13.79
N SER A 573 -11.17 2.68 14.53
CA SER A 573 -12.28 1.73 14.34
C SER A 573 -12.43 0.66 15.44
N THR A 574 -11.37 0.43 16.24
CA THR A 574 -11.34 -0.66 17.23
C THR A 574 -11.21 -0.13 18.64
N ILE A 575 -11.32 -0.98 19.65
CA ILE A 575 -10.93 -0.62 21.01
C ILE A 575 -9.43 -0.28 21.04
N ASN A 576 -9.03 0.67 21.89
CA ASN A 576 -7.62 0.91 22.19
C ASN A 576 -7.22 0.05 23.38
N ILE A 577 -6.41 -0.99 23.17
CA ILE A 577 -6.03 -1.97 24.19
C ILE A 577 -5.40 -1.29 25.42
N PRO A 578 -4.38 -0.40 25.30
CA PRO A 578 -3.83 0.32 26.45
C PRO A 578 -4.88 1.08 27.26
N TYR A 579 -5.79 1.76 26.57
CA TYR A 579 -6.84 2.54 27.26
C TYR A 579 -7.79 1.65 28.06
N PHE A 580 -8.29 0.56 27.48
CA PHE A 580 -9.23 -0.32 28.16
C PHE A 580 -8.56 -1.10 29.30
N THR A 581 -7.33 -1.58 29.11
CA THR A 581 -6.60 -2.25 30.19
C THR A 581 -6.25 -1.30 31.32
N SER A 582 -5.79 -0.08 31.03
CA SER A 582 -5.56 0.96 32.01
C SER A 582 -6.81 1.29 32.85
N ASN A 583 -7.98 1.14 32.26
CA ASN A 583 -9.27 1.32 32.91
C ASN A 583 -9.86 0.03 33.50
N GLY A 584 -9.03 -0.99 33.77
CA GLY A 584 -9.44 -2.17 34.55
C GLY A 584 -10.22 -3.21 33.74
N TYR A 585 -10.04 -3.27 32.41
CA TYR A 585 -10.50 -4.37 31.58
C TYR A 585 -9.37 -5.37 31.36
N ILE A 586 -9.74 -6.63 31.14
CA ILE A 586 -8.89 -7.59 30.46
C ILE A 586 -9.26 -7.56 28.98
N VAL A 587 -8.25 -7.58 28.09
CA VAL A 587 -8.48 -7.75 26.66
C VAL A 587 -7.90 -9.10 26.26
N MET A 588 -8.69 -9.89 25.54
CA MET A 588 -8.25 -11.15 24.92
C MET A 588 -8.29 -11.03 23.42
N ASP A 589 -7.18 -11.35 22.76
CA ASP A 589 -7.00 -11.32 21.33
C ASP A 589 -6.71 -12.75 20.82
N PRO A 590 -7.75 -13.56 20.53
CA PRO A 590 -7.60 -14.96 20.12
C PRO A 590 -7.31 -15.03 18.62
N ASN A 591 -6.34 -15.83 18.22
CA ASN A 591 -6.21 -16.23 16.81
C ASN A 591 -7.46 -16.98 16.32
N ILE A 592 -7.88 -16.68 15.11
CA ILE A 592 -8.98 -17.39 14.44
C ILE A 592 -8.40 -18.47 13.52
N TYR A 593 -8.90 -19.70 13.66
CA TYR A 593 -8.48 -20.85 12.87
C TYR A 593 -9.62 -21.26 11.95
N TYR A 594 -9.43 -21.09 10.65
CA TYR A 594 -10.50 -21.27 9.68
C TYR A 594 -10.62 -22.68 9.13
N LYS A 595 -11.83 -22.97 8.69
CA LYS A 595 -12.20 -24.12 7.84
C LYS A 595 -12.93 -23.58 6.61
N ASP A 596 -12.58 -24.10 5.45
CA ASP A 596 -13.21 -23.72 4.18
C ASP A 596 -14.73 -23.82 4.25
N GLY A 597 -15.40 -22.82 3.70
CA GLY A 597 -16.86 -22.71 3.69
C GLY A 597 -17.49 -22.37 5.03
N GLN A 598 -16.71 -22.22 6.11
CA GLN A 598 -17.24 -22.07 7.46
C GLN A 598 -16.59 -20.91 8.26
N PRO A 599 -16.44 -19.70 7.69
CA PRO A 599 -15.74 -18.62 8.39
C PRO A 599 -16.43 -18.21 9.70
N GLY A 600 -17.76 -18.17 9.73
CA GLY A 600 -18.52 -17.84 10.94
C GLY A 600 -18.39 -18.87 12.04
N GLU A 601 -18.51 -20.17 11.71
CA GLU A 601 -18.32 -21.26 12.68
C GLU A 601 -16.87 -21.35 13.15
N SER A 602 -15.90 -21.01 12.31
CA SER A 602 -14.49 -20.94 12.68
C SER A 602 -14.24 -19.85 13.72
N ALA A 603 -14.83 -18.67 13.55
CA ALA A 603 -14.81 -17.62 14.56
C ALA A 603 -15.51 -18.07 15.86
N TYR A 604 -16.66 -18.75 15.75
CA TYR A 604 -17.34 -19.33 16.92
C TYR A 604 -16.44 -20.31 17.67
N ASN A 605 -15.82 -21.25 16.96
CA ASN A 605 -14.95 -22.25 17.55
C ASN A 605 -13.76 -21.61 18.28
N SER A 606 -13.15 -20.58 17.69
CA SER A 606 -11.98 -19.90 18.27
C SER A 606 -12.36 -18.98 19.45
N VAL A 607 -13.28 -18.05 19.24
CA VAL A 607 -13.61 -17.00 20.24
C VAL A 607 -14.45 -17.53 21.40
N VAL A 608 -15.49 -18.35 21.10
CA VAL A 608 -16.38 -18.84 22.17
C VAL A 608 -15.67 -19.89 23.03
N SER A 609 -14.79 -20.70 22.45
CA SER A 609 -13.97 -21.62 23.26
C SER A 609 -12.99 -20.87 24.17
N ALA A 610 -12.38 -19.76 23.68
CA ALA A 610 -11.56 -18.88 24.50
C ALA A 610 -12.35 -18.27 25.65
N ALA A 611 -13.57 -17.77 25.38
CA ALA A 611 -14.46 -17.21 26.41
C ALA A 611 -14.81 -18.25 27.49
N LYS A 612 -15.18 -19.48 27.08
CA LYS A 612 -15.44 -20.59 28.01
C LYS A 612 -14.19 -21.04 28.78
N TYR A 613 -13.02 -20.96 28.15
CA TYR A 613 -11.77 -21.26 28.83
C TYR A 613 -11.46 -20.19 29.90
N LEU A 614 -11.55 -18.90 29.54
CA LEU A 614 -11.33 -17.79 30.47
C LEU A 614 -12.33 -17.78 31.64
N SER A 615 -13.58 -18.16 31.42
CA SER A 615 -14.61 -18.23 32.47
C SER A 615 -14.27 -19.17 33.62
N LYS A 616 -13.25 -20.04 33.50
CA LYS A 616 -12.77 -20.93 34.58
C LYS A 616 -11.89 -20.20 35.58
N PHE A 617 -11.35 -19.03 35.26
CA PHE A 617 -10.49 -18.28 36.17
C PHE A 617 -11.32 -17.42 37.10
N LYS A 618 -10.99 -17.46 38.42
CA LYS A 618 -11.72 -16.73 39.46
C LYS A 618 -11.73 -15.22 39.27
N TRP A 619 -10.70 -14.69 38.62
CA TRP A 619 -10.54 -13.26 38.33
C TRP A 619 -11.27 -12.80 37.09
N ILE A 620 -11.99 -13.65 36.37
CA ILE A 620 -12.86 -13.30 35.29
C ILE A 620 -14.31 -13.16 35.74
N ASP A 621 -14.95 -12.04 35.45
CA ASP A 621 -16.38 -11.94 35.51
C ASP A 621 -17.02 -12.47 34.23
N SER A 622 -17.42 -13.74 34.26
CA SER A 622 -18.01 -14.42 33.10
C SER A 622 -19.37 -13.85 32.66
N THR A 623 -20.00 -13.00 33.50
CA THR A 623 -21.24 -12.28 33.14
C THR A 623 -20.96 -10.95 32.46
N LYS A 624 -19.70 -10.48 32.46
CA LYS A 624 -19.22 -9.20 31.96
C LYS A 624 -18.20 -9.37 30.84
N MET A 625 -18.55 -10.19 29.85
CA MET A 625 -17.73 -10.42 28.65
C MET A 625 -18.35 -9.70 27.45
N ALA A 626 -17.52 -9.08 26.61
CA ALA A 626 -17.94 -8.44 25.35
C ALA A 626 -17.02 -8.84 24.21
N ILE A 627 -17.48 -8.58 22.98
CA ILE A 627 -16.71 -8.79 21.73
C ILE A 627 -16.65 -7.50 20.92
N GLN A 628 -15.53 -7.27 20.25
CA GLN A 628 -15.37 -6.13 19.34
C GLN A 628 -14.45 -6.52 18.16
N GLY A 629 -14.82 -6.08 16.96
CA GLY A 629 -14.02 -6.24 15.76
C GLY A 629 -14.42 -5.28 14.66
N GLN A 630 -13.51 -5.01 13.73
CA GLN A 630 -13.69 -4.13 12.58
C GLN A 630 -13.63 -4.93 11.29
N SER A 631 -14.40 -4.54 10.27
CA SER A 631 -14.33 -5.13 8.93
C SER A 631 -14.65 -6.63 8.97
N TRP A 632 -13.68 -7.48 8.67
CA TRP A 632 -13.83 -8.92 8.81
C TRP A 632 -14.06 -9.34 10.27
N GLY A 633 -13.41 -8.67 11.23
CA GLY A 633 -13.72 -8.82 12.67
C GLY A 633 -15.16 -8.37 12.98
N GLY A 634 -15.65 -7.30 12.34
CA GLY A 634 -17.06 -6.86 12.45
C GLY A 634 -18.06 -7.89 11.94
N TYR A 635 -17.76 -8.54 10.81
CA TYR A 635 -18.51 -9.70 10.33
C TYR A 635 -18.58 -10.82 11.37
N GLN A 636 -17.41 -11.17 11.92
CA GLN A 636 -17.33 -12.23 12.93
C GLN A 636 -18.15 -11.89 14.18
N VAL A 637 -18.09 -10.66 14.66
CA VAL A 637 -18.92 -10.16 15.77
C VAL A 637 -20.42 -10.30 15.43
N ALA A 638 -20.83 -9.81 14.27
CA ALA A 638 -22.22 -9.90 13.81
C ALA A 638 -22.69 -11.36 13.71
N TYR A 639 -21.82 -12.26 13.23
CA TYR A 639 -22.14 -13.70 13.18
C TYR A 639 -22.26 -14.30 14.59
N LEU A 640 -21.31 -14.02 15.48
CA LEU A 640 -21.28 -14.58 16.83
C LEU A 640 -22.54 -14.25 17.65
N VAL A 641 -23.01 -12.99 17.58
CA VAL A 641 -24.23 -12.59 18.32
C VAL A 641 -25.51 -13.25 17.82
N THR A 642 -25.49 -13.87 16.61
CA THR A 642 -26.59 -14.71 16.11
C THR A 642 -26.49 -16.16 16.59
N ARG A 643 -25.34 -16.57 17.15
CA ARG A 643 -25.03 -17.97 17.52
C ARG A 643 -24.96 -18.20 19.02
N THR A 644 -24.69 -17.16 19.78
CA THR A 644 -24.55 -17.23 21.23
C THR A 644 -24.94 -15.93 21.91
N ASN A 645 -25.41 -16.01 23.14
CA ASN A 645 -25.77 -14.87 23.98
C ASN A 645 -24.90 -14.77 25.25
N ILE A 646 -23.73 -15.41 25.25
CA ILE A 646 -22.80 -15.35 26.41
C ILE A 646 -22.14 -13.98 26.58
N PHE A 647 -22.19 -13.13 25.57
CA PHE A 647 -21.62 -11.80 25.62
C PHE A 647 -22.65 -10.75 26.05
N ALA A 648 -22.29 -9.93 27.03
CA ALA A 648 -23.15 -8.88 27.56
C ALA A 648 -23.26 -7.65 26.63
N ALA A 649 -22.28 -7.46 25.72
CA ALA A 649 -22.27 -6.38 24.74
C ALA A 649 -21.41 -6.77 23.54
N ALA A 650 -21.68 -6.15 22.39
CA ALA A 650 -20.90 -6.37 21.16
C ALA A 650 -20.72 -5.08 20.35
N GLY A 651 -19.53 -4.89 19.76
CA GLY A 651 -19.20 -3.77 18.88
C GLY A 651 -18.77 -4.30 17.50
N ALA A 652 -19.54 -4.05 16.46
CA ALA A 652 -19.26 -4.47 15.08
C ALA A 652 -18.96 -3.25 14.20
N GLY A 653 -17.70 -3.04 13.86
CA GLY A 653 -17.32 -1.98 12.94
C GLY A 653 -17.35 -2.48 11.50
N ALA A 654 -17.98 -1.72 10.61
CA ALA A 654 -18.08 -1.99 9.17
C ALA A 654 -18.37 -3.49 8.84
N PRO A 655 -19.39 -4.12 9.49
CA PRO A 655 -19.64 -5.56 9.35
C PRO A 655 -20.14 -5.92 7.96
N VAL A 656 -19.68 -7.02 7.39
CA VAL A 656 -20.38 -7.71 6.32
C VAL A 656 -21.55 -8.49 6.95
N ALA A 657 -22.77 -8.12 6.65
CA ALA A 657 -23.96 -8.74 7.23
C ALA A 657 -24.67 -9.71 6.27
N ASN A 658 -24.56 -9.47 4.98
CA ASN A 658 -25.20 -10.22 3.92
C ASN A 658 -24.21 -10.54 2.81
N MET A 659 -23.66 -11.75 2.83
CA MET A 659 -22.66 -12.18 1.86
C MET A 659 -23.23 -12.30 0.44
N THR A 660 -24.54 -12.47 0.27
CA THR A 660 -25.18 -12.57 -1.05
C THR A 660 -25.18 -11.23 -1.77
N SER A 661 -25.54 -10.12 -1.09
CA SER A 661 -25.49 -8.78 -1.66
C SER A 661 -24.07 -8.22 -1.72
N ALA A 662 -23.22 -8.54 -0.75
CA ALA A 662 -21.83 -8.11 -0.71
C ALA A 662 -20.94 -8.76 -1.79
N TYR A 663 -21.26 -9.98 -2.23
CA TYR A 663 -20.52 -10.72 -3.25
C TYR A 663 -20.42 -9.97 -4.58
N GLY A 664 -21.55 -9.42 -5.05
CA GLY A 664 -21.59 -8.59 -6.26
C GLY A 664 -21.21 -7.11 -6.03
N GLY A 665 -20.81 -6.75 -4.81
CA GLY A 665 -20.44 -5.39 -4.45
C GLY A 665 -19.12 -4.93 -5.02
N ILE A 666 -18.90 -3.61 -5.01
CA ILE A 666 -17.66 -2.96 -5.43
C ILE A 666 -16.89 -2.48 -4.20
N ARG A 667 -15.59 -2.70 -4.20
CA ARG A 667 -14.63 -2.00 -3.33
C ARG A 667 -14.34 -0.63 -3.95
N TRP A 668 -15.13 0.38 -3.59
CA TRP A 668 -15.08 1.71 -4.21
C TRP A 668 -13.70 2.39 -4.08
N GLY A 669 -12.92 2.05 -3.06
CA GLY A 669 -11.54 2.54 -2.91
C GLY A 669 -10.60 2.08 -4.03
N SER A 670 -10.80 0.88 -4.58
CA SER A 670 -9.99 0.30 -5.66
C SER A 670 -10.75 0.13 -6.98
N GLY A 671 -12.08 0.16 -6.95
CA GLY A 671 -12.93 -0.15 -8.10
C GLY A 671 -13.09 -1.64 -8.43
N LEU A 672 -12.45 -2.53 -7.68
CA LEU A 672 -12.54 -3.98 -7.87
C LEU A 672 -13.87 -4.53 -7.37
N ASN A 673 -14.39 -5.59 -8.00
CA ASN A 673 -15.48 -6.36 -7.41
C ASN A 673 -14.98 -7.16 -6.19
N ARG A 674 -15.92 -7.78 -5.46
CA ARG A 674 -15.58 -8.50 -4.22
C ARG A 674 -15.61 -10.03 -4.37
N GLN A 675 -15.88 -10.59 -5.55
CA GLN A 675 -16.10 -12.03 -5.77
C GLN A 675 -14.90 -12.86 -5.31
N PHE A 676 -13.67 -12.52 -5.74
CA PHE A 676 -12.46 -13.23 -5.32
C PHE A 676 -12.29 -13.29 -3.79
N GLN A 677 -12.75 -12.24 -3.08
CA GLN A 677 -12.65 -12.17 -1.62
C GLN A 677 -13.50 -13.25 -0.95
N TYR A 678 -14.68 -13.53 -1.51
CA TYR A 678 -15.58 -14.58 -0.98
C TYR A 678 -15.16 -15.96 -1.40
N GLU A 679 -14.78 -16.13 -2.65
CA GLU A 679 -14.45 -17.43 -3.21
C GLU A 679 -13.12 -17.99 -2.68
N ARG A 680 -12.06 -17.17 -2.67
CA ARG A 680 -10.67 -17.65 -2.56
C ARG A 680 -9.89 -17.09 -1.40
N SER A 681 -10.19 -15.86 -0.95
CA SER A 681 -9.40 -15.21 0.08
C SER A 681 -10.14 -15.08 1.41
N GLN A 682 -10.24 -13.92 2.01
CA GLN A 682 -10.68 -13.66 3.38
C GLN A 682 -11.95 -14.40 3.82
N SER A 683 -12.97 -14.52 2.96
CA SER A 683 -14.25 -15.13 3.35
C SER A 683 -14.27 -16.66 3.22
N ARG A 684 -13.31 -17.26 2.53
CA ARG A 684 -13.06 -18.72 2.50
C ARG A 684 -14.28 -19.58 2.14
N LEU A 685 -15.20 -19.09 1.27
CA LEU A 685 -16.38 -19.89 0.87
C LEU A 685 -16.03 -20.98 -0.15
N GLY A 686 -14.94 -20.83 -0.91
CA GLY A 686 -14.38 -21.84 -1.78
C GLY A 686 -15.23 -22.15 -3.02
N GLY A 687 -16.07 -21.21 -3.48
CA GLY A 687 -16.87 -21.31 -4.70
C GLY A 687 -17.81 -20.14 -4.89
N THR A 688 -18.39 -20.06 -6.08
CA THR A 688 -19.28 -18.96 -6.47
C THR A 688 -20.61 -18.99 -5.71
N LEU A 689 -21.30 -17.85 -5.70
CA LEU A 689 -22.65 -17.74 -5.13
C LEU A 689 -23.65 -18.72 -5.79
N TRP A 690 -23.51 -18.99 -7.07
CA TRP A 690 -24.39 -19.88 -7.83
C TRP A 690 -24.10 -21.36 -7.61
N GLU A 691 -22.84 -21.72 -7.35
CA GLU A 691 -22.42 -23.11 -7.05
C GLU A 691 -22.71 -23.50 -5.61
N LYS A 692 -22.58 -22.54 -4.66
CA LYS A 692 -22.69 -22.81 -3.22
C LYS A 692 -23.59 -21.82 -2.48
N PRO A 693 -24.85 -21.56 -2.97
CA PRO A 693 -25.71 -20.54 -2.38
C PRO A 693 -25.95 -20.74 -0.88
N GLU A 694 -26.04 -22.00 -0.43
CA GLU A 694 -26.24 -22.36 0.98
C GLU A 694 -25.13 -21.83 1.90
N LEU A 695 -23.87 -21.81 1.42
CA LEU A 695 -22.76 -21.29 2.22
C LEU A 695 -22.86 -19.78 2.39
N TYR A 696 -23.28 -19.06 1.35
CA TYR A 696 -23.50 -17.61 1.43
C TYR A 696 -24.63 -17.27 2.41
N LEU A 697 -25.76 -17.99 2.34
CA LEU A 697 -26.86 -17.82 3.28
C LEU A 697 -26.47 -18.20 4.71
N LYS A 698 -25.83 -19.35 4.91
CA LYS A 698 -25.41 -19.86 6.22
C LYS A 698 -24.47 -18.91 6.94
N ASN A 699 -23.53 -18.32 6.20
CA ASN A 699 -22.52 -17.42 6.74
C ASN A 699 -22.95 -15.93 6.78
N SER A 700 -24.18 -15.61 6.38
CA SER A 700 -24.73 -14.25 6.45
C SER A 700 -25.47 -14.01 7.76
N PRO A 701 -24.99 -13.18 8.69
CA PRO A 701 -25.64 -12.87 9.96
C PRO A 701 -27.06 -12.36 9.79
N LEU A 702 -27.35 -11.62 8.73
CA LEU A 702 -28.65 -11.00 8.45
C LEU A 702 -29.81 -12.01 8.52
N PHE A 703 -29.62 -13.20 7.95
CA PHE A 703 -30.68 -14.24 7.91
C PHE A 703 -30.95 -14.93 9.25
N ARG A 704 -30.18 -14.53 10.29
CA ARG A 704 -30.34 -15.02 11.67
C ARG A 704 -30.44 -13.86 12.68
N ALA A 705 -30.75 -12.65 12.22
CA ALA A 705 -30.86 -11.45 13.06
C ALA A 705 -31.95 -11.60 14.15
N ASP A 706 -32.97 -12.48 13.93
CA ASP A 706 -34.01 -12.85 14.91
C ASP A 706 -33.42 -13.49 16.19
N LYS A 707 -32.26 -14.15 16.08
CA LYS A 707 -31.62 -14.85 17.21
C LYS A 707 -30.77 -13.90 18.11
N VAL A 708 -30.49 -12.69 17.64
CA VAL A 708 -29.67 -11.73 18.39
C VAL A 708 -30.36 -11.30 19.68
N GLN A 709 -29.67 -11.41 20.80
CA GLN A 709 -30.09 -10.94 22.12
C GLN A 709 -29.09 -9.94 22.70
N THR A 710 -27.80 -10.08 22.37
CA THR A 710 -26.73 -9.20 22.83
C THR A 710 -26.92 -7.79 22.26
N PRO A 711 -26.86 -6.72 23.08
CA PRO A 711 -26.84 -5.35 22.61
C PRO A 711 -25.69 -5.11 21.66
N LEU A 712 -25.97 -4.58 20.46
CA LEU A 712 -25.01 -4.45 19.36
C LEU A 712 -24.82 -2.99 18.95
N LEU A 713 -23.59 -2.50 19.12
CA LEU A 713 -23.14 -1.22 18.57
C LEU A 713 -22.52 -1.47 17.19
N ILE A 714 -23.07 -0.87 16.16
CA ILE A 714 -22.54 -0.91 14.79
C ILE A 714 -21.88 0.44 14.49
N MET A 715 -20.69 0.46 13.92
CA MET A 715 -20.08 1.63 13.30
C MET A 715 -19.90 1.33 11.81
N HIS A 716 -20.47 2.18 10.94
CA HIS A 716 -20.28 2.02 9.50
C HIS A 716 -20.43 3.38 8.80
N ASN A 717 -19.41 3.77 8.04
CA ASN A 717 -19.31 5.10 7.45
C ASN A 717 -19.86 5.12 6.02
N ASP A 718 -20.38 6.27 5.59
CA ASP A 718 -21.08 6.41 4.30
C ASP A 718 -20.15 6.53 3.08
N ALA A 719 -18.86 6.82 3.30
CA ALA A 719 -17.83 6.83 2.26
C ALA A 719 -16.91 5.59 2.31
N ASP A 720 -17.33 4.51 3.00
CA ASP A 720 -16.54 3.28 3.13
C ASP A 720 -16.20 2.70 1.75
N GLY A 721 -14.93 2.79 1.39
CA GLY A 721 -14.38 2.29 0.13
C GLY A 721 -14.05 0.80 0.11
N ALA A 722 -14.16 0.10 1.27
CA ALA A 722 -13.81 -1.31 1.41
C ALA A 722 -15.04 -2.21 1.56
N VAL A 723 -15.94 -1.92 2.51
CA VAL A 723 -17.19 -2.65 2.73
C VAL A 723 -18.36 -1.75 2.38
N PRO A 724 -19.25 -2.13 1.45
CA PRO A 724 -20.40 -1.31 1.12
C PRO A 724 -21.21 -0.99 2.37
N TRP A 725 -21.41 0.29 2.69
CA TRP A 725 -22.02 0.71 3.95
C TRP A 725 -23.48 0.26 4.13
N TYR A 726 -24.14 -0.13 3.04
CA TYR A 726 -25.45 -0.78 3.09
C TYR A 726 -25.44 -2.08 3.90
N GLN A 727 -24.30 -2.73 4.06
CA GLN A 727 -24.18 -3.93 4.92
C GLN A 727 -24.51 -3.61 6.38
N GLY A 728 -24.06 -2.45 6.88
CA GLY A 728 -24.42 -1.96 8.21
C GLY A 728 -25.89 -1.55 8.31
N ILE A 729 -26.44 -0.93 7.26
CA ILE A 729 -27.86 -0.53 7.20
C ILE A 729 -28.77 -1.77 7.20
N GLU A 730 -28.50 -2.77 6.35
CA GLU A 730 -29.28 -4.01 6.28
C GLU A 730 -29.35 -4.67 7.67
N LEU A 731 -28.22 -4.77 8.36
CA LEU A 731 -28.18 -5.37 9.70
C LEU A 731 -28.94 -4.53 10.72
N PHE A 732 -28.70 -3.21 10.76
CA PHE A 732 -29.35 -2.33 11.72
C PHE A 732 -30.87 -2.28 11.55
N THR A 733 -31.34 -2.17 10.31
CA THR A 733 -32.80 -2.12 10.01
C THR A 733 -33.48 -3.44 10.31
N ALA A 734 -32.83 -4.59 10.05
CA ALA A 734 -33.34 -5.90 10.43
C ALA A 734 -33.47 -6.02 11.97
N LEU A 735 -32.41 -5.67 12.71
CA LEU A 735 -32.42 -5.70 14.17
C LEU A 735 -33.50 -4.78 14.75
N ARG A 736 -33.62 -3.57 14.21
CA ARG A 736 -34.67 -2.62 14.62
C ARG A 736 -36.07 -3.17 14.34
N ARG A 737 -36.31 -3.76 13.17
CA ARG A 737 -37.60 -4.39 12.81
C ARG A 737 -37.99 -5.51 13.77
N LEU A 738 -36.98 -6.25 14.28
CA LEU A 738 -37.12 -7.36 15.19
C LEU A 738 -37.12 -6.92 16.68
N GLY A 739 -37.12 -5.61 16.99
CA GLY A 739 -37.12 -5.08 18.36
C GLY A 739 -35.84 -5.35 19.15
N LYS A 740 -34.71 -5.57 18.47
CA LYS A 740 -33.41 -5.84 19.11
C LYS A 740 -32.71 -4.53 19.52
N LYS A 741 -31.91 -4.59 20.60
CA LYS A 741 -31.11 -3.44 21.05
C LYS A 741 -29.91 -3.26 20.13
N ALA A 742 -29.97 -2.29 19.21
CA ALA A 742 -28.91 -1.98 18.26
C ALA A 742 -28.75 -0.46 18.08
N TRP A 743 -27.53 -0.02 17.89
CA TRP A 743 -27.14 1.33 17.53
C TRP A 743 -26.32 1.31 16.26
N LEU A 744 -26.50 2.31 15.39
CA LEU A 744 -25.65 2.53 14.22
C LEU A 744 -25.04 3.92 14.32
N VAL A 745 -23.75 3.99 14.47
CA VAL A 745 -22.95 5.22 14.43
C VAL A 745 -22.31 5.35 13.06
N GLN A 746 -22.62 6.46 12.38
CA GLN A 746 -22.14 6.79 11.05
C GLN A 746 -21.38 8.11 11.10
N TYR A 747 -20.09 8.10 10.73
CA TYR A 747 -19.30 9.31 10.57
C TYR A 747 -19.34 9.73 9.09
N ASN A 748 -19.92 10.92 8.84
CA ASN A 748 -20.20 11.37 7.48
C ASN A 748 -18.92 11.73 6.74
N GLY A 749 -18.77 11.19 5.53
CA GLY A 749 -17.61 11.40 4.65
C GLY A 749 -16.34 10.66 5.07
N GLU A 750 -16.41 9.84 6.12
CA GLU A 750 -15.29 8.99 6.51
C GLU A 750 -15.28 7.67 5.73
N ASP A 751 -14.06 7.18 5.47
CA ASP A 751 -13.80 5.91 4.81
C ASP A 751 -13.94 4.74 5.81
N HIS A 752 -13.47 3.58 5.43
CA HIS A 752 -13.50 2.31 6.18
C HIS A 752 -12.96 2.44 7.61
N ASN A 753 -11.89 3.18 7.79
CA ASN A 753 -11.34 3.58 9.06
C ASN A 753 -11.40 5.11 9.17
N LEU A 754 -11.70 5.61 10.36
CA LEU A 754 -11.75 7.04 10.62
C LEU A 754 -10.38 7.69 10.41
N VAL A 755 -10.33 8.74 9.62
CA VAL A 755 -9.12 9.55 9.36
C VAL A 755 -9.08 10.79 10.26
N GLU A 756 -10.23 11.49 10.39
CA GLU A 756 -10.33 12.71 11.15
C GLU A 756 -10.14 12.49 12.66
N ARG A 757 -9.19 13.18 13.28
CA ARG A 757 -8.88 13.04 14.71
C ARG A 757 -10.11 13.27 15.60
N ARG A 758 -10.97 14.23 15.26
CA ARG A 758 -12.22 14.53 16.01
C ARG A 758 -13.15 13.30 16.03
N ASN A 759 -13.32 12.62 14.91
CA ASN A 759 -14.17 11.44 14.79
C ASN A 759 -13.57 10.24 15.53
N ARG A 760 -12.25 10.07 15.48
CA ARG A 760 -11.54 9.05 16.28
C ARG A 760 -11.73 9.25 17.78
N LYS A 761 -11.69 10.50 18.26
CA LYS A 761 -11.95 10.83 19.67
C LYS A 761 -13.39 10.50 20.07
N ASP A 762 -14.35 10.90 19.24
CA ASP A 762 -15.78 10.64 19.49
C ASP A 762 -16.06 9.12 19.54
N LEU A 763 -15.53 8.35 18.56
CA LEU A 763 -15.68 6.90 18.57
C LEU A 763 -15.07 6.26 19.83
N SER A 764 -13.89 6.72 20.26
CA SER A 764 -13.23 6.19 21.46
C SER A 764 -14.06 6.44 22.71
N ILE A 765 -14.69 7.62 22.81
CA ILE A 765 -15.62 7.97 23.90
C ILE A 765 -16.84 7.06 23.86
N ARG A 766 -17.45 6.86 22.68
CA ARG A 766 -18.66 6.03 22.56
C ARG A 766 -18.40 4.56 22.85
N LEU A 767 -17.27 4.03 22.39
CA LEU A 767 -16.86 2.64 22.73
C LEU A 767 -16.66 2.49 24.25
N SER A 768 -15.99 3.45 24.88
CA SER A 768 -15.83 3.44 26.35
C SER A 768 -17.18 3.49 27.07
N GLN A 769 -18.04 4.46 26.75
CA GLN A 769 -19.36 4.62 27.35
C GLN A 769 -20.25 3.38 27.16
N PHE A 770 -20.21 2.78 25.97
CA PHE A 770 -21.02 1.61 25.65
C PHE A 770 -20.58 0.39 26.48
N PHE A 771 -19.28 0.11 26.51
CA PHE A 771 -18.76 -1.03 27.28
C PHE A 771 -18.82 -0.78 28.78
N ASP A 772 -18.55 0.42 29.28
CA ASP A 772 -18.68 0.76 30.72
C ASP A 772 -20.14 0.62 31.20
N TYR A 773 -21.11 1.04 30.38
CA TYR A 773 -22.54 0.85 30.71
C TYR A 773 -22.90 -0.63 30.84
N HIS A 774 -22.55 -1.45 29.83
CA HIS A 774 -22.97 -2.85 29.82
C HIS A 774 -22.14 -3.78 30.72
N LEU A 775 -20.86 -3.46 30.96
CA LEU A 775 -19.93 -4.35 31.63
C LEU A 775 -19.58 -3.92 33.04
N LYS A 776 -19.64 -2.63 33.35
CA LYS A 776 -19.35 -2.09 34.68
C LYS A 776 -20.56 -1.48 35.39
N GLY A 777 -21.71 -1.39 34.73
CA GLY A 777 -22.89 -0.76 35.25
C GLY A 777 -22.77 0.77 35.38
N ALA A 778 -21.91 1.39 34.57
CA ALA A 778 -21.78 2.83 34.56
C ALA A 778 -23.11 3.51 34.10
N LYS A 779 -23.33 4.75 34.53
CA LYS A 779 -24.46 5.54 34.07
C LYS A 779 -24.44 5.71 32.55
N PRO A 780 -25.53 5.39 31.84
CA PRO A 780 -25.53 5.50 30.40
C PRO A 780 -25.50 6.95 29.92
N ALA A 781 -24.78 7.22 28.88
CA ALA A 781 -24.84 8.49 28.17
C ALA A 781 -26.17 8.65 27.41
N PRO A 782 -26.67 9.87 27.19
CA PRO A 782 -27.95 10.11 26.51
C PRO A 782 -28.10 9.45 25.18
N TRP A 783 -27.00 9.38 24.37
CA TRP A 783 -27.02 8.72 23.07
C TRP A 783 -27.33 7.22 23.13
N ILE A 784 -27.06 6.55 24.25
CA ILE A 784 -27.34 5.11 24.46
C ILE A 784 -28.83 4.90 24.75
N VAL A 785 -29.46 5.78 25.54
CA VAL A 785 -30.85 5.60 26.02
C VAL A 785 -31.86 6.26 25.11
N SER A 786 -31.58 7.48 24.66
CA SER A 786 -32.58 8.32 23.96
C SER A 786 -32.24 8.50 22.48
N GLY A 787 -31.00 8.17 22.06
CA GLY A 787 -30.46 8.56 20.76
C GLY A 787 -30.20 10.06 20.66
N VAL A 788 -29.85 10.53 19.48
CA VAL A 788 -29.62 11.96 19.19
C VAL A 788 -30.49 12.32 17.96
N PRO A 789 -31.48 13.19 18.11
CA PRO A 789 -32.31 13.65 17.00
C PRO A 789 -31.48 14.41 15.96
N ALA A 790 -31.83 14.29 14.67
CA ALA A 790 -31.13 14.98 13.59
C ALA A 790 -31.08 16.51 13.78
N THR A 791 -32.08 17.09 14.48
CA THR A 791 -32.14 18.53 14.85
C THR A 791 -31.01 18.94 15.79
N MET A 792 -30.43 18.01 16.53
CA MET A 792 -29.32 18.26 17.45
C MET A 792 -27.94 18.03 16.80
N LYS A 793 -27.88 17.64 15.54
CA LYS A 793 -26.63 17.44 14.82
C LYS A 793 -25.78 18.71 14.80
N GLY A 794 -24.53 18.60 15.27
CA GLY A 794 -23.62 19.76 15.41
C GLY A 794 -23.87 20.64 16.66
N ILE A 795 -24.87 20.32 17.48
CA ILE A 795 -25.20 21.03 18.71
C ILE A 795 -24.86 20.20 19.94
N ASP A 796 -25.46 19.00 20.05
CA ASP A 796 -25.19 18.07 21.14
C ASP A 796 -25.16 16.63 20.60
N TRP A 797 -24.08 15.91 20.90
CA TRP A 797 -23.86 14.54 20.46
C TRP A 797 -24.28 13.49 21.49
N GLY A 798 -24.88 13.90 22.60
CA GLY A 798 -25.39 13.06 23.67
C GLY A 798 -24.32 12.30 24.43
N THR A 799 -23.08 12.73 24.42
CA THR A 799 -21.95 12.05 25.12
C THR A 799 -21.76 12.55 26.56
N THR A 800 -22.37 13.64 26.97
CA THR A 800 -22.22 14.18 28.31
C THR A 800 -23.02 13.39 29.31
N VAL A 801 -22.33 12.76 30.28
CA VAL A 801 -22.97 12.09 31.43
C VAL A 801 -23.02 13.06 32.60
N GLU A 802 -24.22 13.48 33.00
CA GLU A 802 -24.39 14.40 34.12
C GLU A 802 -23.89 13.77 35.43
N PRO A 803 -23.10 14.50 36.25
CA PRO A 803 -22.72 14.04 37.58
C PRO A 803 -23.96 13.81 38.44
N GLU A 804 -23.89 12.80 39.34
CA GLU A 804 -24.95 12.62 40.32
C GLU A 804 -25.14 13.90 41.17
N GLY A 805 -26.36 14.47 41.16
CA GLY A 805 -26.73 15.59 42.03
C GLY A 805 -27.04 16.91 41.34
N LYS A 806 -26.89 17.08 40.02
CA LYS A 806 -27.45 18.24 39.31
C LYS A 806 -28.82 17.88 38.74
N LYS A 807 -29.87 18.41 39.34
CA LYS A 807 -31.21 18.43 38.75
C LYS A 807 -31.14 19.28 37.48
N ALA A 808 -31.60 18.74 36.36
CA ALA A 808 -31.84 19.53 35.16
C ALA A 808 -32.85 20.65 35.51
N PHE A 809 -32.48 21.85 35.19
CA PHE A 809 -33.43 23.00 35.24
C PHE A 809 -34.18 23.06 33.92
#